data_21298afdc7007cc7f5a5522ba46404bd
#
_entry.id   21298afdc7007cc7f5a5522ba46404bd
#
_cell.length_a   1.000
_cell.length_b   1.000
_cell.length_c   1.000
_cell.angle_alpha   90.00
_cell.angle_beta   90.00
_cell.angle_gamma   90.00
#
_symmetry.space_group_name_H-M   'P 1'
#
loop_
_entity.id
_entity.type
_entity.pdbx_description
1 polymer ?
#
loop_
_entity_poly.entity_id
_entity_poly.type
_entity_poly.pdbx_seq_one_letter_code
_entity_poly.pdbx_strand_id
1 'polypeptide(L)'
;MRKTIVTIAALCLFAMVTLAQKTIRVAAGKTDLVMQVSPKGRLYQVYLGEKLQNATDYDQLKWDVYAASDGAVCQRGHEVCATSGAEDFFEPALAITHADGNMSTYLYFQGVEQKPVEGGAETIITLADKEYPVTVKLHYVAYPKQSVIKAWSEVTHKEKAPITLWRYASTILYFKSAKYFVTTYHSDWAKEGQPETTQLISGKKIVDTKLGTRAAMQEEPFFELGFDAPARENEGRVMLGTIGWTGNFRFTFEVDNVGALRVIPAINPYASDYKLKAGEVFTTPEFIFAMSENGVGEASRNLHDWARLYQVNMGTGDRMTLLNNWENTGFNFNQQSLAELMKDAKDLGVDMFLLDDGWFANKYPRKNDHAGLGDWEATKDKLPDGIPGLVRDAKKAGVKFGIWIEPEMVNPKSELFEKHPDWVIMQPNRENYYYRNQLVLDISNPKVQDYVYGIVDRIMTENPEVAYFKWDCNSVITNIYSPYHKKEQGNFYIDHVRGIYNVLTRIHEKYPTLPMMLCSGGGARMDYEVLKYFTEFWCSDDTDPYERLYIQWSLSKFFPTKTMGSHVTNWNRRASVKFRTDVCSSCKLGFDIDLKSLSENDYKFVQQAVKNYNDLKPVILEGDQYRLVSPYETDHCAINYVSKDKQRAVLFAYDLHPRYKEPPMNVRLQGLDPMKVYTVRETNLMPGAKSHLECNGKQYSGDYLMKIGLNVLTANEGSSRVLVLE
;
A
#
# COMPACT_ATOMS: atom_id res chain seq x y z
N MET A 1 -61.88 24.20 -9.12
CA MET A 1 -60.83 23.23 -8.90
C MET A 1 -59.48 23.96 -8.85
N ARG A 2 -59.03 24.29 -7.64
CA ARG A 2 -57.77 25.00 -7.42
C ARG A 2 -56.67 23.97 -7.25
N LYS A 3 -55.64 24.00 -8.09
CA LYS A 3 -54.43 23.25 -7.94
C LYS A 3 -53.50 23.98 -6.98
N THR A 4 -53.24 23.38 -5.84
CA THR A 4 -52.27 23.84 -4.84
C THR A 4 -50.92 23.33 -5.25
N ILE A 5 -49.99 24.19 -5.65
CA ILE A 5 -48.58 23.89 -5.89
C ILE A 5 -47.89 23.97 -4.51
N VAL A 6 -47.42 22.86 -4.03
CA VAL A 6 -46.56 22.80 -2.83
C VAL A 6 -45.10 22.99 -3.29
N THR A 7 -44.59 24.19 -3.04
CA THR A 7 -43.17 24.48 -3.23
C THR A 7 -42.41 24.03 -1.99
N ILE A 8 -41.62 22.94 -2.10
CA ILE A 8 -40.70 22.54 -1.05
C ILE A 8 -39.45 23.43 -1.16
N ALA A 9 -39.36 24.41 -0.27
CA ALA A 9 -38.17 25.19 -0.08
C ALA A 9 -37.17 24.35 0.74
N ALA A 10 -36.11 23.86 0.10
CA ALA A 10 -34.96 23.30 0.78
C ALA A 10 -34.23 24.44 1.51
N LEU A 11 -34.47 24.58 2.82
CA LEU A 11 -33.64 25.40 3.69
C LEU A 11 -32.26 24.73 3.83
N CYS A 12 -31.27 25.21 3.08
CA CYS A 12 -29.86 25.02 3.43
C CYS A 12 -29.61 25.79 4.75
N LEU A 13 -29.66 25.11 5.87
CA LEU A 13 -29.14 25.64 7.12
C LEU A 13 -27.62 25.71 6.99
N PHE A 14 -27.10 26.86 6.55
CA PHE A 14 -25.74 27.26 6.85
C PHE A 14 -25.71 27.56 8.35
N ALA A 15 -25.31 26.58 9.14
CA ALA A 15 -24.92 26.82 10.51
C ALA A 15 -23.63 27.65 10.47
N MET A 16 -23.76 28.99 10.52
CA MET A 16 -22.65 29.84 10.98
C MET A 16 -22.36 29.43 12.40
N VAL A 17 -21.34 28.56 12.57
CA VAL A 17 -20.79 28.24 13.88
C VAL A 17 -20.12 29.52 14.37
N THR A 18 -20.83 30.26 15.20
CA THR A 18 -20.26 31.35 15.99
C THR A 18 -19.05 30.82 16.76
N LEU A 19 -18.05 31.65 17.00
CA LEU A 19 -16.77 31.44 17.74
C LEU A 19 -16.86 30.69 19.10
N ALA A 20 -17.97 30.04 19.40
CA ALA A 20 -18.24 29.30 20.63
C ALA A 20 -17.79 27.84 20.61
N GLN A 21 -17.48 27.23 19.46
CA GLN A 21 -17.01 25.85 19.44
C GLN A 21 -15.49 25.84 19.66
N LYS A 22 -15.07 25.75 20.92
CA LYS A 22 -13.67 25.72 21.31
C LYS A 22 -12.98 24.38 20.96
N THR A 23 -13.74 23.28 20.87
CA THR A 23 -13.23 21.91 20.74
C THR A 23 -13.74 21.24 19.47
N ILE A 24 -12.85 20.70 18.66
CA ILE A 24 -13.14 19.94 17.43
C ILE A 24 -12.64 18.53 17.67
N ARG A 25 -13.49 17.53 17.44
CA ARG A 25 -13.19 16.12 17.66
C ARG A 25 -13.35 15.32 16.37
N VAL A 26 -12.33 14.52 16.03
CA VAL A 26 -12.34 13.49 14.99
C VAL A 26 -12.35 12.14 15.71
N ALA A 27 -13.50 11.45 15.70
CA ALA A 27 -13.74 10.24 16.50
C ALA A 27 -13.68 8.98 15.62
N ALA A 28 -12.65 8.18 15.78
CA ALA A 28 -12.44 6.93 15.04
C ALA A 28 -12.50 5.72 16.00
N GLY A 29 -13.70 5.34 16.39
CA GLY A 29 -13.92 4.16 17.22
C GLY A 29 -13.25 4.23 18.59
N LYS A 30 -12.11 3.56 18.73
CA LYS A 30 -11.29 3.56 19.96
C LYS A 30 -10.31 4.73 20.03
N THR A 31 -10.16 5.53 18.98
CA THR A 31 -9.17 6.62 18.89
C THR A 31 -9.88 7.95 18.66
N ASP A 32 -9.47 8.97 19.40
CA ASP A 32 -9.91 10.35 19.20
C ASP A 32 -8.71 11.27 18.92
N LEU A 33 -8.85 12.11 17.87
CA LEU A 33 -8.03 13.29 17.65
C LEU A 33 -8.85 14.51 18.04
N VAL A 34 -8.32 15.31 18.98
CA VAL A 34 -9.02 16.47 19.53
C VAL A 34 -8.18 17.73 19.33
N MET A 35 -8.82 18.77 18.83
CA MET A 35 -8.22 20.06 18.54
C MET A 35 -9.00 21.17 19.22
N GLN A 36 -8.33 22.28 19.54
CA GLN A 36 -8.97 23.44 20.15
C GLN A 36 -8.54 24.73 19.45
N VAL A 37 -9.49 25.65 19.31
CA VAL A 37 -9.26 27.00 18.79
C VAL A 37 -8.90 27.91 19.95
N SER A 38 -7.72 28.56 19.88
CA SER A 38 -7.29 29.53 20.89
C SER A 38 -8.08 30.85 20.79
N PRO A 39 -8.05 31.70 21.83
CA PRO A 39 -8.66 33.02 21.78
C PRO A 39 -8.10 33.95 20.64
N LYS A 40 -6.88 33.68 20.19
CA LYS A 40 -6.26 34.37 19.05
C LYS A 40 -6.68 33.79 17.69
N GLY A 41 -7.51 32.72 17.67
CA GLY A 41 -7.96 32.06 16.43
C GLY A 41 -6.97 31.04 15.86
N ARG A 42 -5.92 30.65 16.58
CA ARG A 42 -5.01 29.59 16.16
C ARG A 42 -5.55 28.23 16.57
N LEU A 43 -5.31 27.19 15.79
CA LEU A 43 -5.83 25.84 16.01
C LEU A 43 -4.70 24.89 16.48
N TYR A 44 -4.91 24.23 17.62
CA TYR A 44 -3.92 23.35 18.26
C TYR A 44 -4.47 21.94 18.46
N GLN A 45 -3.64 20.92 18.26
CA GLN A 45 -3.91 19.55 18.71
C GLN A 45 -3.73 19.51 20.24
N VAL A 46 -4.75 19.05 20.95
CA VAL A 46 -4.70 18.89 22.42
C VAL A 46 -4.69 17.44 22.85
N TYR A 47 -5.12 16.52 21.99
CA TYR A 47 -5.15 15.09 22.28
C TYR A 47 -5.09 14.25 21.00
N LEU A 48 -4.39 13.13 21.06
CA LEU A 48 -4.48 12.03 20.10
C LEU A 48 -4.17 10.74 20.87
N GLY A 49 -5.14 9.85 20.96
CA GLY A 49 -4.99 8.60 21.70
C GLY A 49 -6.31 7.87 21.91
N GLU A 50 -6.36 7.00 22.94
CA GLU A 50 -7.55 6.23 23.28
C GLU A 50 -8.72 7.15 23.62
N LYS A 51 -9.90 6.79 23.11
CA LYS A 51 -11.14 7.54 23.34
C LYS A 51 -11.52 7.61 24.81
N LEU A 52 -11.76 8.82 25.34
CA LEU A 52 -12.30 9.01 26.68
C LEU A 52 -13.76 8.57 26.75
N GLN A 53 -14.15 7.96 27.86
CA GLN A 53 -15.52 7.52 28.11
C GLN A 53 -16.49 8.72 28.20
N ASN A 54 -16.05 9.81 28.78
CA ASN A 54 -16.81 11.05 28.85
C ASN A 54 -16.21 12.11 27.91
N ALA A 55 -16.89 12.41 26.83
CA ALA A 55 -16.42 13.35 25.83
C ALA A 55 -16.30 14.81 26.34
N THR A 56 -17.02 15.19 27.40
CA THR A 56 -16.92 16.54 27.98
C THR A 56 -15.59 16.76 28.70
N ASP A 57 -14.86 15.69 29.05
CA ASP A 57 -13.55 15.82 29.70
C ASP A 57 -12.48 16.39 28.75
N TYR A 58 -12.69 16.29 27.42
CA TYR A 58 -11.82 16.96 26.45
C TYR A 58 -11.81 18.48 26.58
N ASP A 59 -12.85 19.10 27.13
CA ASP A 59 -12.92 20.54 27.34
C ASP A 59 -12.00 21.00 28.50
N GLN A 60 -11.52 20.06 29.35
CA GLN A 60 -10.54 20.32 30.38
C GLN A 60 -9.10 20.38 29.86
N LEU A 61 -8.86 19.83 28.64
CA LEU A 61 -7.55 19.88 28.00
C LEU A 61 -7.24 21.30 27.55
N LYS A 62 -5.96 21.64 27.59
CA LYS A 62 -5.45 22.93 27.13
C LYS A 62 -4.28 22.72 26.21
N TRP A 63 -4.15 23.61 25.23
CA TRP A 63 -2.93 23.65 24.43
C TRP A 63 -1.79 24.16 25.28
N ASP A 64 -0.64 23.55 25.15
CA ASP A 64 0.58 24.03 25.79
C ASP A 64 1.27 25.06 24.88
N VAL A 65 1.49 26.25 25.40
CA VAL A 65 2.28 27.28 24.76
C VAL A 65 3.45 27.59 25.69
N TYR A 66 4.66 27.32 25.21
CA TYR A 66 5.87 27.62 25.97
C TYR A 66 6.43 28.96 25.50
N ALA A 67 6.65 29.90 26.44
CA ALA A 67 7.45 31.10 26.19
C ALA A 67 8.94 30.76 26.37
N ALA A 68 9.80 31.31 25.53
CA ALA A 68 11.22 31.23 25.79
C ALA A 68 11.61 32.05 27.03
N SER A 69 12.60 31.58 27.79
CA SER A 69 12.99 32.14 29.08
C SER A 69 13.67 33.52 29.01
N ASP A 70 14.07 33.99 27.84
CA ASP A 70 14.76 35.24 27.58
C ASP A 70 13.86 36.39 27.07
N GLY A 71 12.52 36.16 27.16
CA GLY A 71 11.52 37.12 26.69
C GLY A 71 11.26 37.07 25.19
N ALA A 72 11.95 36.21 24.43
CA ALA A 72 11.57 35.89 23.06
C ALA A 72 10.26 35.11 23.04
N VAL A 73 9.29 35.59 22.29
CA VAL A 73 7.97 34.98 22.18
C VAL A 73 8.05 33.78 21.21
N CYS A 74 8.66 32.70 21.66
CA CYS A 74 8.59 31.44 21.00
C CYS A 74 7.35 30.72 21.49
N GLN A 75 6.25 30.84 20.79
CA GLN A 75 5.06 30.03 21.08
C GLN A 75 5.26 28.64 20.48
N ARG A 76 5.54 27.67 21.33
CA ARG A 76 5.59 26.25 20.96
C ARG A 76 4.22 25.66 21.25
N GLY A 77 3.30 25.85 20.33
CA GLY A 77 2.03 25.18 20.37
C GLY A 77 2.07 23.97 19.42
N HIS A 78 1.24 22.98 19.68
CA HIS A 78 0.99 21.87 18.77
C HIS A 78 0.01 22.31 17.67
N GLU A 79 0.37 23.27 16.83
CA GLU A 79 -0.48 23.74 15.75
C GLU A 79 -0.71 22.64 14.71
N VAL A 80 -1.99 22.41 14.38
CA VAL A 80 -2.37 21.36 13.44
C VAL A 80 -1.93 21.62 11.98
N CYS A 81 -1.45 22.83 11.70
CA CYS A 81 -0.79 23.21 10.45
C CYS A 81 0.27 24.27 10.78
N ALA A 82 1.38 23.86 11.36
CA ALA A 82 2.52 24.74 11.60
C ALA A 82 3.10 25.25 10.29
N THR A 83 3.29 26.56 10.17
CA THR A 83 3.73 27.22 8.93
C THR A 83 5.08 27.91 9.09
N SER A 84 5.79 28.14 7.97
CA SER A 84 7.02 28.92 7.95
C SER A 84 6.80 30.37 8.36
N GLY A 85 7.77 30.95 9.06
CA GLY A 85 7.73 32.35 9.52
C GLY A 85 6.77 32.63 10.65
N ALA A 86 5.99 31.64 11.12
CA ALA A 86 5.27 31.68 12.37
C ALA A 86 6.25 31.53 13.56
N GLU A 87 5.77 31.75 14.79
CA GLU A 87 6.60 31.73 16.00
C GLU A 87 7.13 30.33 16.41
N ASP A 88 7.04 29.33 15.52
CA ASP A 88 7.51 27.97 15.71
C ASP A 88 8.81 27.72 14.94
N PHE A 89 9.88 27.38 15.66
CA PHE A 89 11.21 27.14 15.08
C PHE A 89 11.49 25.68 14.72
N PHE A 90 10.50 24.80 14.84
CA PHE A 90 10.60 23.42 14.45
C PHE A 90 10.14 23.21 13.00
N GLU A 91 10.19 21.97 12.50
CA GLU A 91 9.82 21.65 11.12
C GLU A 91 8.35 22.01 10.84
N PRO A 92 8.08 22.87 9.82
CA PRO A 92 6.73 23.23 9.46
C PRO A 92 6.04 22.14 8.62
N ALA A 93 4.71 22.08 8.72
CA ALA A 93 3.87 21.28 7.84
C ALA A 93 3.70 21.96 6.47
N LEU A 94 3.62 23.30 6.45
CA LEU A 94 3.43 24.08 5.22
C LEU A 94 4.42 25.25 5.19
N ALA A 95 5.08 25.43 4.04
CA ALA A 95 5.95 26.57 3.82
C ALA A 95 5.74 27.14 2.41
N ILE A 96 5.49 28.43 2.35
CA ILE A 96 5.11 29.18 1.15
C ILE A 96 6.11 30.34 0.95
N THR A 97 6.54 30.54 -0.29
CA THR A 97 7.06 31.82 -0.74
C THR A 97 5.93 32.52 -1.50
N HIS A 98 5.42 33.61 -0.94
CA HIS A 98 4.35 34.43 -1.52
C HIS A 98 4.79 35.11 -2.82
N ALA A 99 3.84 35.66 -3.57
CA ALA A 99 4.11 36.30 -4.86
C ALA A 99 5.03 37.53 -4.76
N ASP A 100 5.12 38.18 -3.60
CA ASP A 100 6.01 39.31 -3.30
C ASP A 100 7.38 38.90 -2.73
N GLY A 101 7.61 37.58 -2.55
CA GLY A 101 8.83 37.01 -2.00
C GLY A 101 8.83 36.82 -0.49
N ASN A 102 7.80 37.23 0.23
CA ASN A 102 7.68 36.95 1.67
C ASN A 102 7.53 35.44 1.92
N MET A 103 8.10 34.94 3.01
CA MET A 103 8.11 33.52 3.36
C MET A 103 7.33 33.20 4.64
N SER A 104 6.63 34.19 5.20
CA SER A 104 5.84 33.99 6.42
C SER A 104 4.35 33.81 6.11
N THR A 105 3.73 32.82 6.73
CA THR A 105 2.31 32.51 6.61
C THR A 105 1.74 32.29 7.99
N TYR A 106 0.62 32.97 8.33
CA TYR A 106 -0.07 32.84 9.62
C TYR A 106 -1.51 32.37 9.42
N LEU A 107 -1.79 31.13 9.78
CA LEU A 107 -3.11 30.56 9.56
C LEU A 107 -4.01 30.71 10.77
N TYR A 108 -5.24 31.19 10.53
CA TYR A 108 -6.28 31.39 11.52
C TYR A 108 -7.52 30.58 11.17
N PHE A 109 -8.14 29.99 12.20
CA PHE A 109 -9.37 29.23 12.07
C PHE A 109 -10.50 30.08 11.48
N GLN A 110 -11.17 29.58 10.46
CA GLN A 110 -12.31 30.21 9.79
C GLN A 110 -13.60 29.42 10.03
N GLY A 111 -13.52 28.10 10.13
CA GLY A 111 -14.70 27.27 10.31
C GLY A 111 -14.39 25.77 10.27
N VAL A 112 -15.39 25.00 10.65
CA VAL A 112 -15.35 23.53 10.58
C VAL A 112 -16.70 23.05 10.03
N GLU A 113 -16.66 22.06 9.15
CA GLU A 113 -17.82 21.32 8.69
C GLU A 113 -17.60 19.82 8.87
N GLN A 114 -18.69 19.08 9.06
CA GLN A 114 -18.67 17.63 9.09
C GLN A 114 -19.72 17.11 8.12
N LYS A 115 -19.34 16.11 7.36
CA LYS A 115 -20.24 15.43 6.43
C LYS A 115 -20.07 13.92 6.51
N PRO A 116 -21.14 13.14 6.32
CA PRO A 116 -21.04 11.69 6.24
C PRO A 116 -20.29 11.29 4.97
N VAL A 117 -19.49 10.24 5.10
CA VAL A 117 -18.87 9.50 3.99
C VAL A 117 -19.15 8.00 4.17
N GLU A 118 -18.88 7.21 3.16
CA GLU A 118 -19.05 5.77 3.26
C GLU A 118 -18.20 5.21 4.42
N GLY A 119 -18.85 4.54 5.36
CA GLY A 119 -18.23 3.93 6.52
C GLY A 119 -17.78 4.89 7.63
N GLY A 120 -17.96 6.20 7.49
CA GLY A 120 -17.46 7.16 8.46
C GLY A 120 -17.98 8.59 8.32
N ALA A 121 -17.16 9.52 8.78
CA ALA A 121 -17.43 10.95 8.69
C ALA A 121 -16.15 11.72 8.34
N GLU A 122 -16.29 12.72 7.48
CA GLU A 122 -15.22 13.66 7.15
C GLU A 122 -15.42 14.97 7.95
N THR A 123 -14.35 15.40 8.61
CA THR A 123 -14.24 16.70 9.26
C THR A 123 -13.32 17.57 8.42
N ILE A 124 -13.81 18.71 7.94
CA ILE A 124 -13.06 19.68 7.13
C ILE A 124 -12.90 20.95 7.94
N ILE A 125 -11.65 21.34 8.19
CA ILE A 125 -11.31 22.54 8.95
C ILE A 125 -10.69 23.56 7.99
N THR A 126 -11.29 24.74 7.89
CA THR A 126 -10.79 25.83 7.06
C THR A 126 -9.94 26.78 7.88
N LEU A 127 -8.72 26.99 7.42
CA LEU A 127 -7.79 27.99 7.94
C LEU A 127 -7.47 29.00 6.84
N ALA A 128 -7.21 30.28 7.20
CA ALA A 128 -6.78 31.30 6.25
C ALA A 128 -5.78 32.26 6.86
N ASP A 129 -4.91 32.81 6.03
CA ASP A 129 -4.07 33.93 6.40
C ASP A 129 -4.87 35.22 6.31
N LYS A 130 -4.51 36.24 7.13
CA LYS A 130 -5.18 37.54 7.18
C LYS A 130 -4.61 38.55 6.19
N GLU A 131 -3.30 38.44 5.92
CA GLU A 131 -2.57 39.38 5.08
C GLU A 131 -2.43 38.89 3.65
N TYR A 132 -2.32 37.57 3.46
CA TYR A 132 -2.23 36.93 2.16
C TYR A 132 -3.52 36.13 1.86
N PRO A 133 -4.07 36.21 0.64
CA PRO A 133 -5.29 35.49 0.28
C PRO A 133 -5.01 33.98 0.08
N VAL A 134 -4.48 33.34 1.10
CA VAL A 134 -4.18 31.91 1.16
C VAL A 134 -5.20 31.24 2.06
N THR A 135 -5.74 30.11 1.61
CA THR A 135 -6.66 29.26 2.36
C THR A 135 -6.13 27.83 2.39
N VAL A 136 -6.17 27.21 3.56
CA VAL A 136 -5.83 25.80 3.77
C VAL A 136 -7.04 25.09 4.33
N LYS A 137 -7.42 23.97 3.71
CA LYS A 137 -8.41 23.04 4.25
C LYS A 137 -7.70 21.81 4.75
N LEU A 138 -7.97 21.44 6.00
CA LEU A 138 -7.49 20.22 6.63
C LEU A 138 -8.64 19.22 6.63
N HIS A 139 -8.41 18.06 6.04
CA HIS A 139 -9.38 16.99 5.93
C HIS A 139 -9.02 15.83 6.84
N TYR A 140 -9.99 15.35 7.61
CA TYR A 140 -9.88 14.18 8.47
C TYR A 140 -11.08 13.27 8.24
N VAL A 141 -10.87 12.07 7.68
CA VAL A 141 -11.92 11.04 7.58
C VAL A 141 -11.71 10.01 8.66
N ALA A 142 -12.68 9.87 9.54
CA ALA A 142 -12.68 8.87 10.61
C ALA A 142 -13.58 7.69 10.24
N TYR A 143 -13.06 6.47 10.41
CA TYR A 143 -13.77 5.19 10.23
C TYR A 143 -13.97 4.52 11.58
N PRO A 144 -15.13 4.75 12.25
CA PRO A 144 -15.30 4.32 13.65
C PRO A 144 -15.27 2.80 13.87
N LYS A 145 -15.72 2.01 12.90
CA LYS A 145 -15.73 0.55 13.02
C LYS A 145 -14.32 -0.05 12.94
N GLN A 146 -13.43 0.58 12.18
CA GLN A 146 -12.07 0.12 11.94
C GLN A 146 -11.03 0.88 12.78
N SER A 147 -11.41 1.93 13.50
CA SER A 147 -10.48 2.80 14.24
C SER A 147 -9.32 3.34 13.39
N VAL A 148 -9.63 3.74 12.16
CA VAL A 148 -8.68 4.31 11.17
C VAL A 148 -9.03 5.76 10.91
N ILE A 149 -8.01 6.59 10.77
CA ILE A 149 -8.13 7.99 10.35
C ILE A 149 -7.30 8.20 9.08
N LYS A 150 -7.90 8.92 8.10
CA LYS A 150 -7.17 9.51 6.97
C LYS A 150 -7.07 11.01 7.16
N ALA A 151 -5.94 11.59 6.81
CA ALA A 151 -5.72 13.04 6.88
C ALA A 151 -4.96 13.55 5.66
N TRP A 152 -5.43 14.69 5.11
CA TRP A 152 -4.73 15.41 4.03
C TRP A 152 -5.08 16.91 4.09
N SER A 153 -4.36 17.70 3.28
CA SER A 153 -4.54 19.15 3.21
C SER A 153 -4.76 19.61 1.77
N GLU A 154 -5.56 20.67 1.61
CA GLU A 154 -5.71 21.41 0.37
C GLU A 154 -5.22 22.84 0.57
N VAL A 155 -4.38 23.34 -0.34
CA VAL A 155 -3.89 24.71 -0.34
C VAL A 155 -4.38 25.44 -1.57
N THR A 156 -4.97 26.62 -1.37
CA THR A 156 -5.40 27.52 -2.45
C THR A 156 -4.98 28.94 -2.17
N HIS A 157 -4.80 29.75 -3.22
CA HIS A 157 -4.52 31.18 -3.07
C HIS A 157 -5.18 32.01 -4.17
N LYS A 158 -5.28 33.34 -3.93
CA LYS A 158 -5.77 34.35 -4.88
C LYS A 158 -4.79 35.52 -5.02
N GLU A 159 -3.51 35.27 -4.84
CA GLU A 159 -2.47 36.26 -5.09
C GLU A 159 -2.36 36.58 -6.58
N LYS A 160 -1.77 37.73 -6.93
CA LYS A 160 -1.70 38.22 -8.32
C LYS A 160 -0.75 37.43 -9.22
N ALA A 161 0.19 36.68 -8.62
CA ALA A 161 1.13 35.83 -9.33
C ALA A 161 1.24 34.46 -8.62
N PRO A 162 1.82 33.43 -9.27
CA PRO A 162 2.01 32.13 -8.64
C PRO A 162 2.84 32.21 -7.35
N ILE A 163 2.47 31.42 -6.35
CA ILE A 163 3.26 31.19 -5.14
C ILE A 163 4.10 29.93 -5.29
N THR A 164 5.10 29.76 -4.43
CA THR A 164 5.91 28.55 -4.40
C THR A 164 5.68 27.82 -3.10
N LEU A 165 5.25 26.55 -3.21
CA LEU A 165 5.18 25.64 -2.08
C LEU A 165 6.50 24.86 -2.00
N TRP A 166 7.20 24.91 -0.87
CA TRP A 166 8.45 24.17 -0.64
C TRP A 166 8.41 23.24 0.58
N ARG A 167 7.29 23.26 1.33
CA ARG A 167 6.84 22.23 2.27
C ARG A 167 5.33 22.11 2.16
N TYR A 168 4.81 20.87 2.15
CA TYR A 168 3.40 20.59 1.96
C TYR A 168 3.06 19.19 2.51
N ALA A 169 2.98 19.13 3.85
CA ALA A 169 2.63 17.88 4.55
C ALA A 169 1.14 17.55 4.46
N SER A 170 0.84 16.27 4.49
CA SER A 170 -0.54 15.77 4.59
C SER A 170 -1.20 16.22 5.88
N THR A 171 -0.45 16.12 6.97
CA THR A 171 -0.83 16.55 8.33
C THR A 171 0.42 16.69 9.18
N ILE A 172 0.25 17.17 10.41
CA ILE A 172 1.25 17.10 11.47
C ILE A 172 0.57 16.60 12.73
N LEU A 173 1.12 15.55 13.34
CA LEU A 173 0.60 14.94 14.55
C LEU A 173 1.60 15.08 15.69
N TYR A 174 1.11 15.34 16.89
CA TYR A 174 1.93 15.57 18.08
C TYR A 174 1.66 14.51 19.14
N PHE A 175 2.74 14.08 19.79
CA PHE A 175 2.69 13.09 20.85
C PHE A 175 3.55 13.52 22.04
N LYS A 176 3.08 13.16 23.26
CA LYS A 176 3.87 13.25 24.49
C LYS A 176 3.97 11.88 25.12
N SER A 177 5.19 11.37 25.26
CA SER A 177 5.50 10.10 25.91
C SER A 177 6.91 10.17 26.49
N ALA A 178 7.27 9.26 27.40
CA ALA A 178 8.61 9.25 27.96
C ALA A 178 9.67 8.82 26.94
N LYS A 179 9.31 7.95 26.01
CA LYS A 179 10.18 7.47 24.93
C LYS A 179 9.37 7.20 23.67
N TYR A 180 10.04 7.24 22.52
CA TYR A 180 9.47 6.89 21.23
C TYR A 180 10.39 5.93 20.50
N PHE A 181 9.81 4.96 19.82
CA PHE A 181 10.53 3.99 18.98
C PHE A 181 9.85 3.95 17.62
N VAL A 182 10.59 4.22 16.56
CA VAL A 182 10.08 4.07 15.21
C VAL A 182 10.71 2.86 14.55
N THR A 183 9.87 1.98 13.99
CA THR A 183 10.31 0.92 13.09
C THR A 183 10.00 1.36 11.67
N THR A 184 11.04 1.50 10.87
CA THR A 184 11.00 1.78 9.44
C THR A 184 11.37 0.53 8.66
N TYR A 185 11.08 0.51 7.36
CA TYR A 185 11.27 -0.67 6.54
C TYR A 185 12.16 -0.31 5.35
N HIS A 186 13.38 -0.85 5.36
CA HIS A 186 14.29 -0.72 4.24
C HIS A 186 13.90 -1.70 3.14
N SER A 187 14.18 -1.34 1.92
CA SER A 187 13.86 -2.14 0.75
C SER A 187 14.98 -2.05 -0.28
N ASP A 188 15.05 -3.05 -1.14
CA ASP A 188 15.80 -3.07 -2.38
C ASP A 188 15.13 -4.12 -3.28
N TRP A 189 15.59 -4.25 -4.52
CA TRP A 189 15.14 -5.35 -5.38
C TRP A 189 15.41 -6.70 -4.70
N ALA A 190 14.37 -7.52 -4.60
CA ALA A 190 14.40 -8.84 -3.95
C ALA A 190 14.76 -8.82 -2.44
N LYS A 191 14.51 -7.68 -1.75
CA LYS A 191 14.76 -7.49 -0.31
C LYS A 191 13.74 -6.52 0.31
N GLU A 192 12.50 -6.67 -0.03
CA GLU A 192 11.43 -5.77 0.44
C GLU A 192 11.14 -5.97 1.93
N GLY A 193 10.76 -4.88 2.60
CA GLY A 193 10.18 -4.90 3.93
C GLY A 193 11.10 -5.27 5.08
N GLN A 194 12.40 -4.90 5.03
CA GLN A 194 13.38 -5.19 6.10
C GLN A 194 13.21 -4.21 7.28
N PRO A 195 12.74 -4.66 8.47
CA PRO A 195 12.46 -3.77 9.58
C PRO A 195 13.73 -3.30 10.31
N GLU A 196 13.77 -2.00 10.65
CA GLU A 196 14.77 -1.43 11.55
C GLU A 196 14.08 -0.56 12.60
N THR A 197 14.32 -0.85 13.87
CA THR A 197 13.76 -0.08 15.00
C THR A 197 14.80 0.88 15.57
N THR A 198 14.46 2.16 15.65
CA THR A 198 15.29 3.22 16.19
C THR A 198 14.57 3.92 17.34
N GLN A 199 15.23 4.12 18.49
CA GLN A 199 14.74 5.03 19.52
C GLN A 199 14.94 6.47 19.05
N LEU A 200 13.87 7.26 19.06
CA LEU A 200 13.92 8.69 18.74
C LEU A 200 14.41 9.47 19.93
N ILE A 201 15.39 10.35 19.70
CA ILE A 201 15.93 11.29 20.68
C ILE A 201 15.76 12.73 20.15
N SER A 202 16.07 13.74 20.95
CA SER A 202 16.04 15.15 20.49
C SER A 202 16.69 15.34 19.14
N GLY A 203 15.98 15.98 18.23
CA GLY A 203 16.38 16.17 16.83
C GLY A 203 15.45 15.46 15.85
N LYS A 204 15.94 15.17 14.66
CA LYS A 204 15.14 14.67 13.54
C LYS A 204 15.63 13.31 13.07
N LYS A 205 14.70 12.38 12.83
CA LYS A 205 14.87 11.23 11.92
C LYS A 205 13.99 11.49 10.69
N ILE A 206 14.60 11.36 9.51
CA ILE A 206 13.92 11.52 8.23
C ILE A 206 13.99 10.17 7.50
N VAL A 207 12.87 9.74 6.93
CA VAL A 207 12.75 8.59 6.04
C VAL A 207 12.18 9.12 4.74
N ASP A 208 12.93 9.04 3.65
CA ASP A 208 12.50 9.59 2.37
C ASP A 208 13.09 8.86 1.16
N THR A 209 12.45 9.02 -0.01
CA THR A 209 12.94 8.50 -1.28
C THR A 209 12.95 9.58 -2.35
N LYS A 210 13.77 9.36 -3.40
CA LYS A 210 13.99 10.29 -4.53
C LYS A 210 13.96 9.56 -5.89
N LEU A 211 13.24 8.46 -5.96
CA LEU A 211 13.29 7.49 -7.07
C LEU A 211 12.15 7.67 -8.09
N GLY A 212 11.28 8.65 -7.89
CA GLY A 212 10.08 8.84 -8.71
C GLY A 212 8.99 7.85 -8.34
N THR A 213 8.33 7.25 -9.33
CA THR A 213 7.17 6.36 -9.12
C THR A 213 7.55 4.94 -8.68
N ARG A 214 8.81 4.58 -8.70
CA ARG A 214 9.35 3.39 -8.05
C ARG A 214 9.80 3.72 -6.61
N ALA A 215 8.93 4.35 -5.87
CA ALA A 215 9.27 5.09 -4.65
C ALA A 215 9.66 4.19 -3.48
N ALA A 216 9.09 2.98 -3.37
CA ALA A 216 9.33 2.07 -2.26
C ALA A 216 10.57 1.15 -2.44
N MET A 217 11.43 1.42 -3.41
CA MET A 217 12.59 0.56 -3.68
C MET A 217 13.69 0.65 -2.60
N GLN A 218 13.81 1.76 -1.86
CA GLN A 218 14.83 1.93 -0.81
C GLN A 218 14.23 2.00 0.58
N GLU A 219 13.12 2.71 0.71
CA GLU A 219 12.38 2.91 1.95
C GLU A 219 10.90 2.69 1.65
N GLU A 220 10.21 1.99 2.53
CA GLU A 220 8.78 1.76 2.37
C GLU A 220 7.94 2.94 2.86
N PRO A 221 6.78 3.24 2.24
CA PRO A 221 5.94 4.36 2.59
C PRO A 221 5.07 4.12 3.84
N PHE A 222 5.62 3.41 4.84
CA PHE A 222 4.93 3.09 6.08
C PHE A 222 5.90 2.89 7.26
N PHE A 223 5.39 2.97 8.48
CA PHE A 223 6.15 2.82 9.71
C PHE A 223 5.29 2.34 10.88
N GLU A 224 5.93 1.78 11.91
CA GLU A 224 5.36 1.55 13.23
C GLU A 224 5.96 2.56 14.22
N LEU A 225 5.12 3.16 15.05
CA LEU A 225 5.57 4.01 16.15
C LEU A 225 5.12 3.37 17.48
N GLY A 226 6.09 2.99 18.30
CA GLY A 226 5.88 2.49 19.67
C GLY A 226 6.09 3.61 20.67
N PHE A 227 5.23 3.66 21.69
CA PHE A 227 5.30 4.61 22.80
C PHE A 227 5.80 3.90 24.05
N ASP A 228 6.82 4.48 24.70
CA ASP A 228 7.50 4.00 25.91
C ASP A 228 8.32 2.70 25.73
N ALA A 229 8.01 1.90 24.72
CA ALA A 229 8.71 0.68 24.30
C ALA A 229 8.66 0.50 22.79
N PRO A 230 9.54 -0.32 22.18
CA PRO A 230 9.39 -0.77 20.79
C PRO A 230 8.02 -1.39 20.55
N ALA A 231 7.48 -1.19 19.34
CA ALA A 231 6.20 -1.77 18.95
C ALA A 231 6.23 -3.30 19.04
N ARG A 232 5.19 -3.90 19.66
CA ARG A 232 5.04 -5.35 19.81
C ARG A 232 3.71 -5.81 19.22
N GLU A 233 3.64 -7.08 18.85
CA GLU A 233 2.49 -7.64 18.15
C GLU A 233 1.19 -7.58 18.99
N ASN A 234 1.25 -7.91 20.27
CA ASN A 234 0.06 -8.16 21.08
C ASN A 234 -0.05 -7.26 22.33
N GLU A 235 0.78 -6.28 22.49
CA GLU A 235 0.79 -5.41 23.66
C GLU A 235 1.41 -4.04 23.38
N GLY A 236 1.06 -3.07 24.21
CA GLY A 236 1.62 -1.73 24.21
C GLY A 236 0.93 -0.79 23.25
N ARG A 237 1.11 0.49 23.53
CA ARG A 237 0.57 1.58 22.71
C ARG A 237 1.40 1.75 21.44
N VAL A 238 0.73 1.68 20.29
CA VAL A 238 1.35 1.77 18.98
C VAL A 238 0.53 2.61 18.01
N MET A 239 1.20 3.14 16.97
CA MET A 239 0.57 3.70 15.78
C MET A 239 1.20 3.05 14.55
N LEU A 240 0.37 2.57 13.64
CA LEU A 240 0.76 2.26 12.26
C LEU A 240 0.42 3.46 11.39
N GLY A 241 1.39 3.95 10.61
CA GLY A 241 1.21 5.06 9.69
C GLY A 241 1.70 4.72 8.30
N THR A 242 0.94 5.15 7.27
CA THR A 242 1.31 4.97 5.85
C THR A 242 0.82 6.16 5.04
N ILE A 243 1.55 6.50 3.97
CA ILE A 243 1.16 7.58 3.05
C ILE A 243 0.69 6.98 1.73
N GLY A 244 -0.49 7.43 1.26
CA GLY A 244 -1.04 7.09 -0.05
C GLY A 244 -0.43 7.98 -1.13
N TRP A 245 0.79 7.65 -1.58
CA TRP A 245 1.50 8.42 -2.59
C TRP A 245 2.47 7.55 -3.39
N THR A 246 2.21 7.40 -4.67
CA THR A 246 3.02 6.61 -5.60
C THR A 246 4.18 7.44 -6.16
N GLY A 247 4.93 8.08 -5.29
CA GLY A 247 6.02 8.99 -5.65
C GLY A 247 6.97 9.26 -4.50
N ASN A 248 7.89 10.18 -4.70
CA ASN A 248 8.85 10.58 -3.68
C ASN A 248 8.12 11.05 -2.41
N PHE A 249 8.28 10.33 -1.32
CA PHE A 249 7.65 10.66 -0.03
C PHE A 249 8.69 11.02 1.03
N ARG A 250 8.23 11.63 2.13
CA ARG A 250 9.03 11.91 3.32
C ARG A 250 8.20 11.76 4.58
N PHE A 251 8.74 11.01 5.54
CA PHE A 251 8.33 11.08 6.95
C PHE A 251 9.39 11.84 7.73
N THR A 252 8.96 12.83 8.49
CA THR A 252 9.83 13.53 9.45
C THR A 252 9.34 13.26 10.86
N PHE A 253 10.22 12.70 11.69
CA PHE A 253 10.03 12.48 13.12
C PHE A 253 10.94 13.46 13.83
N GLU A 254 10.37 14.45 14.51
CA GLU A 254 11.14 15.48 15.23
C GLU A 254 10.77 15.49 16.70
N VAL A 255 11.71 15.17 17.57
CA VAL A 255 11.58 15.31 19.01
C VAL A 255 12.15 16.64 19.42
N ASP A 256 11.33 17.49 20.01
CA ASP A 256 11.73 18.80 20.46
C ASP A 256 12.49 18.77 21.79
N ASN A 257 12.96 19.92 22.24
CA ASN A 257 13.76 20.05 23.46
C ASN A 257 12.96 19.88 24.78
N VAL A 258 11.64 19.73 24.71
CA VAL A 258 10.78 19.38 25.85
C VAL A 258 10.22 17.96 25.73
N GLY A 259 10.70 17.20 24.75
CA GLY A 259 10.38 15.78 24.57
C GLY A 259 9.06 15.52 23.85
N ALA A 260 8.45 16.50 23.20
CA ALA A 260 7.28 16.26 22.36
C ALA A 260 7.72 15.78 20.96
N LEU A 261 7.05 14.79 20.42
CA LEU A 261 7.30 14.25 19.07
C LEU A 261 6.33 14.87 18.07
N ARG A 262 6.86 15.34 16.96
CA ARG A 262 6.12 15.68 15.72
C ARG A 262 6.28 14.56 14.70
N VAL A 263 5.19 14.11 14.09
CA VAL A 263 5.16 13.19 12.97
C VAL A 263 4.58 13.93 11.77
N ILE A 264 5.39 14.10 10.72
CA ILE A 264 5.03 14.90 9.54
C ILE A 264 5.17 14.04 8.29
N PRO A 265 4.07 13.43 7.81
CA PRO A 265 4.01 12.74 6.52
C PRO A 265 3.83 13.74 5.38
N ALA A 266 4.61 13.62 4.32
CA ALA A 266 4.62 14.58 3.22
C ALA A 266 5.08 13.95 1.88
N ILE A 267 4.83 14.65 0.77
CA ILE A 267 5.62 14.47 -0.45
C ILE A 267 7.05 14.95 -0.14
N ASN A 268 8.07 14.26 -0.67
CA ASN A 268 9.43 14.72 -0.56
C ASN A 268 9.63 16.01 -1.37
N PRO A 269 10.10 17.10 -0.74
CA PRO A 269 10.31 18.38 -1.45
C PRO A 269 11.56 18.39 -2.35
N TYR A 270 12.28 17.28 -2.46
CA TYR A 270 13.45 17.18 -3.34
C TYR A 270 13.08 17.53 -4.79
N ALA A 271 13.75 18.53 -5.35
CA ALA A 271 13.51 19.06 -6.71
C ALA A 271 12.03 19.37 -7.00
N SER A 272 11.26 19.74 -5.97
CA SER A 272 9.79 19.89 -6.03
C SER A 272 9.33 21.19 -5.37
N ASP A 273 10.02 22.31 -5.64
CA ASP A 273 9.52 23.65 -5.32
C ASP A 273 8.31 23.96 -6.24
N TYR A 274 7.12 23.56 -5.77
CA TYR A 274 5.91 23.54 -6.59
C TYR A 274 5.35 24.94 -6.82
N LYS A 275 5.21 25.33 -8.10
CA LYS A 275 4.58 26.59 -8.51
C LYS A 275 3.07 26.39 -8.59
N LEU A 276 2.33 26.98 -7.63
CA LEU A 276 0.88 26.98 -7.59
C LEU A 276 0.34 28.27 -8.19
N LYS A 277 -0.52 28.18 -9.20
CA LYS A 277 -1.18 29.34 -9.82
C LYS A 277 -2.40 29.75 -9.03
N ALA A 278 -2.77 31.04 -9.13
CA ALA A 278 -3.95 31.56 -8.48
C ALA A 278 -5.22 30.81 -8.89
N GLY A 279 -6.00 30.37 -7.91
CA GLY A 279 -7.24 29.61 -8.11
C GLY A 279 -7.07 28.11 -8.31
N GLU A 280 -5.85 27.61 -8.51
CA GLU A 280 -5.57 26.18 -8.48
C GLU A 280 -5.62 25.64 -7.04
N VAL A 281 -5.91 24.34 -6.91
CA VAL A 281 -5.89 23.61 -5.63
C VAL A 281 -4.70 22.68 -5.61
N PHE A 282 -3.82 22.81 -4.62
CA PHE A 282 -2.80 21.81 -4.33
C PHE A 282 -3.29 20.89 -3.23
N THR A 283 -3.53 19.61 -3.59
CA THR A 283 -3.94 18.56 -2.65
C THR A 283 -2.74 17.71 -2.29
N THR A 284 -2.51 17.50 -1.00
CA THR A 284 -1.48 16.60 -0.49
C THR A 284 -1.98 15.15 -0.48
N PRO A 285 -1.08 14.15 -0.41
CA PRO A 285 -1.46 12.74 -0.26
C PRO A 285 -2.28 12.48 1.01
N GLU A 286 -3.10 11.44 0.98
CA GLU A 286 -3.74 10.90 2.18
C GLU A 286 -2.69 10.24 3.10
N PHE A 287 -2.60 10.67 4.34
CA PHE A 287 -1.91 9.93 5.39
C PHE A 287 -2.93 9.09 6.14
N ILE A 288 -2.70 7.79 6.21
CA ILE A 288 -3.60 6.81 6.82
C ILE A 288 -2.93 6.27 8.08
N PHE A 289 -3.64 6.25 9.20
CA PHE A 289 -3.11 5.71 10.43
C PHE A 289 -4.14 5.01 11.30
N ALA A 290 -3.67 4.02 12.03
CA ALA A 290 -4.41 3.30 13.07
C ALA A 290 -3.62 3.27 14.36
N MET A 291 -4.28 3.57 15.48
CA MET A 291 -3.70 3.44 16.82
C MET A 291 -4.29 2.25 17.57
N SER A 292 -3.51 1.67 18.46
CA SER A 292 -3.95 0.60 19.37
C SER A 292 -3.20 0.66 20.68
N GLU A 293 -3.87 0.31 21.77
CA GLU A 293 -3.26 0.06 23.09
C GLU A 293 -2.85 -1.42 23.25
N ASN A 294 -3.25 -2.27 22.30
CA ASN A 294 -3.08 -3.72 22.32
C ASN A 294 -2.08 -4.22 21.25
N GLY A 295 -1.14 -3.37 20.86
CA GLY A 295 -0.06 -3.73 19.93
C GLY A 295 -0.40 -3.66 18.45
N VAL A 296 0.59 -4.02 17.64
CA VAL A 296 0.59 -3.95 16.17
C VAL A 296 -0.51 -4.82 15.56
N GLY A 297 -0.77 -6.00 16.10
CA GLY A 297 -1.74 -6.94 15.57
C GLY A 297 -3.17 -6.37 15.50
N GLU A 298 -3.61 -5.64 16.52
CA GLU A 298 -4.93 -4.98 16.50
C GLU A 298 -4.95 -3.84 15.48
N ALA A 299 -3.95 -2.95 15.49
CA ALA A 299 -3.85 -1.86 14.53
C ALA A 299 -3.79 -2.37 13.07
N SER A 300 -3.07 -3.45 12.83
CA SER A 300 -2.96 -4.14 11.55
C SER A 300 -4.31 -4.67 11.05
N ARG A 301 -5.05 -5.42 11.89
CA ARG A 301 -6.38 -5.92 11.52
C ARG A 301 -7.37 -4.79 11.24
N ASN A 302 -7.28 -3.69 11.98
CA ASN A 302 -8.07 -2.48 11.72
C ASN A 302 -7.77 -1.89 10.34
N LEU A 303 -6.49 -1.77 9.95
CA LEU A 303 -6.08 -1.33 8.61
C LEU A 303 -6.55 -2.30 7.53
N HIS A 304 -6.44 -3.61 7.75
CA HIS A 304 -6.87 -4.64 6.79
C HIS A 304 -8.36 -4.55 6.50
N ASP A 305 -9.19 -4.40 7.52
CA ASP A 305 -10.64 -4.29 7.36
C ASP A 305 -11.03 -2.99 6.66
N TRP A 306 -10.39 -1.89 7.05
CA TRP A 306 -10.57 -0.61 6.38
C TRP A 306 -10.15 -0.69 4.90
N ALA A 307 -8.98 -1.27 4.61
CA ALA A 307 -8.46 -1.37 3.26
C ALA A 307 -9.36 -2.21 2.35
N ARG A 308 -9.83 -3.37 2.83
CA ARG A 308 -10.76 -4.23 2.07
C ARG A 308 -12.08 -3.54 1.75
N LEU A 309 -12.60 -2.73 2.67
CA LEU A 309 -13.92 -2.13 2.53
C LEU A 309 -13.92 -0.81 1.74
N TYR A 310 -12.83 -0.01 1.86
CA TYR A 310 -12.89 1.39 1.42
C TYR A 310 -11.71 1.84 0.54
N GLN A 311 -10.67 1.03 0.37
CA GLN A 311 -9.46 1.51 -0.30
C GLN A 311 -8.99 0.65 -1.47
N VAL A 312 -9.08 -0.67 -1.35
CA VAL A 312 -8.56 -1.59 -2.37
C VAL A 312 -9.60 -1.81 -3.46
N ASN A 313 -9.21 -1.68 -4.72
CA ASN A 313 -10.09 -1.99 -5.85
C ASN A 313 -10.63 -3.43 -5.72
N MET A 314 -11.95 -3.59 -5.85
CA MET A 314 -12.61 -4.88 -5.64
C MET A 314 -12.19 -5.55 -4.32
N GLY A 315 -12.03 -4.75 -3.26
CA GLY A 315 -11.49 -5.19 -1.97
C GLY A 315 -12.31 -6.30 -1.30
N THR A 316 -13.61 -6.41 -1.58
CA THR A 316 -14.49 -7.50 -1.12
C THR A 316 -14.71 -8.59 -2.18
N GLY A 317 -14.14 -8.45 -3.39
CA GLY A 317 -14.22 -9.42 -4.48
C GLY A 317 -13.27 -10.61 -4.31
N ASP A 318 -13.53 -11.69 -5.04
CA ASP A 318 -12.63 -12.85 -5.08
C ASP A 318 -11.30 -12.54 -5.77
N ARG A 319 -10.31 -13.39 -5.57
CA ARG A 319 -8.99 -13.36 -6.22
C ARG A 319 -8.76 -14.62 -7.03
N MET A 320 -8.36 -14.46 -8.28
CA MET A 320 -8.05 -15.57 -9.18
C MET A 320 -6.68 -16.16 -8.85
N THR A 321 -6.60 -17.48 -8.80
CA THR A 321 -5.32 -18.21 -8.89
C THR A 321 -4.80 -18.16 -10.32
N LEU A 322 -3.49 -18.23 -10.51
CA LEU A 322 -2.89 -18.07 -11.84
C LEU A 322 -1.66 -18.97 -12.06
N LEU A 323 -1.36 -19.21 -13.33
CA LEU A 323 -0.06 -19.67 -13.82
C LEU A 323 0.56 -18.57 -14.69
N ASN A 324 1.70 -18.04 -14.29
CA ASN A 324 2.54 -17.11 -15.05
C ASN A 324 3.62 -17.92 -15.82
N ASN A 325 4.18 -17.35 -16.87
CA ASN A 325 5.21 -18.02 -17.68
C ASN A 325 6.63 -17.45 -17.52
N TRP A 326 6.84 -16.40 -16.72
CA TRP A 326 8.12 -15.69 -16.69
C TRP A 326 9.30 -16.57 -16.26
N GLU A 327 9.19 -17.20 -15.11
CA GLU A 327 10.25 -18.08 -14.58
C GLU A 327 10.40 -19.39 -15.37
N ASN A 328 9.38 -19.78 -16.11
CA ASN A 328 9.41 -20.97 -16.96
C ASN A 328 10.08 -20.71 -18.32
N THR A 329 9.67 -19.63 -19.02
CA THR A 329 10.07 -19.43 -20.40
C THR A 329 10.88 -18.16 -20.65
N GLY A 330 10.79 -17.16 -19.77
CA GLY A 330 11.30 -15.82 -20.02
C GLY A 330 10.82 -15.29 -21.36
N PHE A 331 11.72 -14.80 -22.17
CA PHE A 331 11.43 -14.33 -23.55
C PHE A 331 11.28 -15.45 -24.58
N ASN A 332 11.53 -16.71 -24.25
CA ASN A 332 11.59 -17.83 -25.20
C ASN A 332 10.26 -18.60 -25.25
N PHE A 333 9.29 -18.07 -25.96
CA PHE A 333 7.99 -18.69 -26.18
C PHE A 333 7.45 -18.37 -27.57
N ASN A 334 6.46 -19.13 -28.00
CA ASN A 334 5.63 -18.88 -29.18
C ASN A 334 4.18 -19.27 -28.89
N GLN A 335 3.27 -19.02 -29.83
CA GLN A 335 1.84 -19.27 -29.63
C GLN A 335 1.53 -20.73 -29.28
N GLN A 336 2.22 -21.70 -29.89
CA GLN A 336 1.99 -23.12 -29.61
C GLN A 336 2.42 -23.47 -28.17
N SER A 337 3.63 -23.03 -27.74
CA SER A 337 4.10 -23.29 -26.36
C SER A 337 3.20 -22.65 -25.32
N LEU A 338 2.70 -21.43 -25.58
CA LEU A 338 1.73 -20.77 -24.67
C LEU A 338 0.40 -21.50 -24.60
N ALA A 339 -0.10 -22.04 -25.74
CA ALA A 339 -1.31 -22.85 -25.73
C ALA A 339 -1.16 -24.16 -24.93
N GLU A 340 0.04 -24.74 -24.89
CA GLU A 340 0.36 -25.87 -24.01
C GLU A 340 0.34 -25.45 -22.54
N LEU A 341 0.98 -24.32 -22.16
CA LEU A 341 0.95 -23.80 -20.80
C LEU A 341 -0.46 -23.44 -20.33
N MET A 342 -1.34 -22.98 -21.20
CA MET A 342 -2.74 -22.75 -20.88
C MET A 342 -3.48 -24.06 -20.52
N LYS A 343 -3.13 -25.18 -21.17
CA LYS A 343 -3.64 -26.51 -20.78
C LYS A 343 -3.07 -26.96 -19.44
N ASP A 344 -1.75 -26.74 -19.25
CA ASP A 344 -1.09 -27.05 -17.98
C ASP A 344 -1.73 -26.23 -16.83
N ALA A 345 -2.09 -24.97 -17.04
CA ALA A 345 -2.82 -24.14 -16.08
C ALA A 345 -4.19 -24.74 -15.73
N LYS A 346 -4.94 -25.23 -16.72
CA LYS A 346 -6.21 -25.91 -16.51
C LYS A 346 -6.04 -27.20 -15.72
N ASP A 347 -5.06 -28.01 -16.07
CA ASP A 347 -4.81 -29.29 -15.43
C ASP A 347 -4.31 -29.09 -13.98
N LEU A 348 -3.57 -28.04 -13.70
CA LEU A 348 -3.20 -27.60 -12.34
C LEU A 348 -4.42 -27.17 -11.51
N GLY A 349 -5.47 -26.67 -12.16
CA GLY A 349 -6.72 -26.23 -11.53
C GLY A 349 -6.75 -24.75 -11.16
N VAL A 350 -5.85 -23.93 -11.73
CA VAL A 350 -5.87 -22.46 -11.54
C VAL A 350 -6.89 -21.80 -12.48
N ASP A 351 -7.30 -20.57 -12.11
CA ASP A 351 -8.37 -19.84 -12.82
C ASP A 351 -7.88 -19.21 -14.12
N MET A 352 -6.58 -18.86 -14.19
CA MET A 352 -6.07 -17.97 -15.24
C MET A 352 -4.64 -18.35 -15.66
N PHE A 353 -4.33 -18.14 -16.95
CA PHE A 353 -2.99 -18.05 -17.47
C PHE A 353 -2.61 -16.57 -17.66
N LEU A 354 -1.45 -16.16 -17.13
CA LEU A 354 -0.91 -14.80 -17.24
C LEU A 354 0.33 -14.80 -18.14
N LEU A 355 0.23 -14.16 -19.30
CA LEU A 355 1.36 -13.93 -20.19
C LEU A 355 2.20 -12.77 -19.69
N ASP A 356 3.49 -13.01 -19.43
CA ASP A 356 4.45 -12.03 -18.97
C ASP A 356 5.19 -11.32 -20.13
N ASP A 357 6.32 -10.63 -19.87
CA ASP A 357 7.11 -9.83 -20.81
C ASP A 357 7.54 -10.63 -22.06
N GLY A 358 7.67 -9.94 -23.20
CA GLY A 358 8.26 -10.50 -24.42
C GLY A 358 7.30 -10.78 -25.58
N TRP A 359 6.02 -10.39 -25.46
CA TRP A 359 4.97 -10.68 -26.44
C TRP A 359 4.83 -9.62 -27.57
N PHE A 360 5.51 -8.49 -27.49
CA PHE A 360 5.24 -7.29 -28.27
C PHE A 360 6.44 -6.83 -29.12
N ALA A 361 6.21 -5.80 -29.94
CA ALA A 361 7.09 -5.10 -30.86
C ALA A 361 7.45 -5.91 -32.13
N ASN A 362 7.32 -5.27 -33.30
CA ASN A 362 7.59 -5.88 -34.59
C ASN A 362 8.89 -5.37 -35.22
N LYS A 363 9.13 -4.06 -35.24
CA LYS A 363 10.38 -3.50 -35.83
C LYS A 363 11.60 -3.82 -34.95
N TYR A 364 11.43 -3.74 -33.66
CA TYR A 364 12.44 -4.04 -32.63
C TYR A 364 11.91 -5.11 -31.65
N PRO A 365 11.82 -6.39 -32.08
CA PRO A 365 11.14 -7.43 -31.31
C PRO A 365 11.68 -7.56 -29.89
N ARG A 366 10.78 -7.68 -28.90
CA ARG A 366 11.11 -7.88 -27.50
C ARG A 366 11.64 -9.29 -27.23
N LYS A 367 12.95 -9.49 -27.51
CA LYS A 367 13.67 -10.75 -27.27
C LYS A 367 14.53 -10.71 -26.01
N ASN A 368 14.68 -9.54 -25.43
CA ASN A 368 15.39 -9.22 -24.19
C ASN A 368 14.97 -7.80 -23.76
N ASP A 369 15.53 -7.28 -22.69
CA ASP A 369 15.20 -5.98 -22.11
C ASP A 369 15.87 -4.76 -22.79
N HIS A 370 16.58 -4.95 -23.92
CA HIS A 370 17.28 -3.87 -24.64
C HIS A 370 16.45 -3.20 -25.74
N ALA A 371 15.30 -3.75 -26.11
CA ALA A 371 14.52 -3.26 -27.24
C ALA A 371 13.01 -3.51 -27.08
N GLY A 372 12.21 -2.79 -27.86
CA GLY A 372 10.78 -3.02 -28.07
C GLY A 372 9.86 -2.38 -27.06
N LEU A 373 10.32 -2.02 -25.86
CA LEU A 373 9.48 -1.42 -24.86
C LEU A 373 8.97 -0.04 -25.34
N GLY A 374 7.66 0.12 -25.34
CA GLY A 374 6.95 1.25 -25.95
C GLY A 374 6.10 0.86 -27.16
N ASP A 375 6.36 -0.29 -27.79
CA ASP A 375 5.67 -0.72 -29.03
C ASP A 375 4.71 -1.89 -28.72
N TRP A 376 3.50 -1.59 -28.27
CA TRP A 376 2.55 -2.55 -27.69
C TRP A 376 1.70 -3.29 -28.72
N GLU A 377 2.31 -3.78 -29.79
CA GLU A 377 1.69 -4.67 -30.77
C GLU A 377 2.27 -6.07 -30.66
N ALA A 378 1.43 -7.10 -30.68
CA ALA A 378 1.90 -8.48 -30.62
C ALA A 378 2.92 -8.77 -31.72
N THR A 379 4.06 -9.35 -31.34
CA THR A 379 5.12 -9.67 -32.30
C THR A 379 4.71 -10.87 -33.17
N LYS A 380 4.64 -10.66 -34.47
CA LYS A 380 4.17 -11.66 -35.44
C LYS A 380 5.03 -12.90 -35.50
N ASP A 381 6.33 -12.76 -35.25
CA ASP A 381 7.29 -13.88 -35.26
C ASP A 381 6.92 -14.95 -34.20
N LYS A 382 6.47 -14.54 -33.02
CA LYS A 382 6.10 -15.46 -31.94
C LYS A 382 4.60 -15.76 -31.92
N LEU A 383 3.79 -14.76 -32.24
CA LEU A 383 2.34 -14.73 -32.06
C LEU A 383 1.65 -14.36 -33.38
N PRO A 384 1.62 -15.25 -34.35
CA PRO A 384 1.06 -14.96 -35.69
C PRO A 384 -0.40 -14.54 -35.66
N ASP A 385 -1.20 -15.08 -34.70
CA ASP A 385 -2.61 -14.75 -34.51
C ASP A 385 -2.83 -13.58 -33.52
N GLY A 386 -1.78 -13.00 -32.99
CA GLY A 386 -1.83 -11.88 -32.05
C GLY A 386 -2.53 -12.21 -30.72
N ILE A 387 -2.95 -11.17 -29.98
CA ILE A 387 -3.70 -11.31 -28.72
C ILE A 387 -5.03 -12.08 -28.93
N PRO A 388 -5.82 -11.83 -30.00
CA PRO A 388 -7.05 -12.60 -30.25
C PRO A 388 -6.81 -14.11 -30.34
N GLY A 389 -5.65 -14.53 -30.90
CA GLY A 389 -5.25 -15.93 -30.94
C GLY A 389 -5.05 -16.52 -29.54
N LEU A 390 -4.35 -15.80 -28.67
CA LEU A 390 -4.08 -16.21 -27.30
C LEU A 390 -5.38 -16.31 -26.45
N VAL A 391 -6.25 -15.32 -26.58
CA VAL A 391 -7.57 -15.33 -25.92
C VAL A 391 -8.39 -16.54 -26.35
N ARG A 392 -8.42 -16.84 -27.65
CA ARG A 392 -9.08 -18.03 -28.20
C ARG A 392 -8.49 -19.34 -27.64
N ASP A 393 -7.16 -19.42 -27.57
CA ASP A 393 -6.45 -20.61 -27.07
C ASP A 393 -6.69 -20.82 -25.58
N ALA A 394 -6.69 -19.76 -24.76
CA ALA A 394 -7.04 -19.79 -23.32
C ALA A 394 -8.49 -20.25 -23.12
N LYS A 395 -9.43 -19.70 -23.89
CA LYS A 395 -10.85 -20.11 -23.85
C LYS A 395 -11.02 -21.58 -24.21
N LYS A 396 -10.29 -22.05 -25.22
CA LYS A 396 -10.27 -23.48 -25.62
C LYS A 396 -9.70 -24.37 -24.53
N ALA A 397 -8.66 -23.91 -23.82
CA ALA A 397 -8.10 -24.61 -22.68
C ALA A 397 -9.03 -24.58 -21.45
N GLY A 398 -9.95 -23.62 -21.36
CA GLY A 398 -10.89 -23.46 -20.24
C GLY A 398 -10.32 -22.69 -19.06
N VAL A 399 -9.40 -21.74 -19.34
CA VAL A 399 -8.85 -20.76 -18.38
C VAL A 399 -9.08 -19.35 -18.87
N LYS A 400 -9.02 -18.36 -17.96
CA LYS A 400 -9.00 -16.94 -18.31
C LYS A 400 -7.61 -16.54 -18.82
N PHE A 401 -7.53 -15.43 -19.54
CA PHE A 401 -6.28 -14.87 -20.07
C PHE A 401 -5.97 -13.53 -19.44
N GLY A 402 -4.75 -13.39 -18.91
CA GLY A 402 -4.18 -12.13 -18.44
C GLY A 402 -2.92 -11.76 -19.22
N ILE A 403 -2.54 -10.48 -19.19
CA ILE A 403 -1.41 -9.96 -19.95
C ILE A 403 -0.60 -8.94 -19.14
N TRP A 404 0.72 -9.00 -19.27
CA TRP A 404 1.68 -8.06 -18.69
C TRP A 404 1.89 -6.84 -19.57
N ILE A 405 2.01 -5.66 -18.96
CA ILE A 405 2.41 -4.41 -19.60
C ILE A 405 3.37 -3.62 -18.70
N GLU A 406 4.26 -2.83 -19.31
CA GLU A 406 5.13 -1.84 -18.64
C GLU A 406 5.01 -0.48 -19.37
N PRO A 407 3.85 0.18 -19.31
CA PRO A 407 3.50 1.25 -20.24
C PRO A 407 4.09 2.61 -19.92
N GLU A 408 4.76 2.75 -18.78
CA GLU A 408 5.41 3.98 -18.32
C GLU A 408 6.86 4.11 -18.81
N MET A 409 7.38 3.07 -19.45
CA MET A 409 8.79 2.96 -19.86
C MET A 409 8.92 2.82 -21.37
N VAL A 410 10.09 3.16 -21.86
CA VAL A 410 10.44 3.04 -23.28
C VAL A 410 11.90 2.65 -23.46
N ASN A 411 12.20 1.77 -24.43
CA ASN A 411 13.58 1.55 -24.85
C ASN A 411 13.99 2.57 -25.92
N PRO A 412 15.26 2.97 -25.99
CA PRO A 412 15.79 3.74 -27.11
C PRO A 412 15.60 3.04 -28.47
N LYS A 413 15.62 1.69 -28.48
CA LYS A 413 15.28 0.88 -29.66
C LYS A 413 13.78 0.53 -29.62
N SER A 414 12.94 1.52 -29.99
CA SER A 414 11.49 1.37 -30.17
C SER A 414 11.00 2.36 -31.22
N GLU A 415 9.90 2.04 -31.89
CA GLU A 415 9.24 2.96 -32.80
C GLU A 415 8.65 4.17 -32.08
N LEU A 416 8.21 3.98 -30.83
CA LEU A 416 7.71 5.07 -29.99
C LEU A 416 8.80 6.12 -29.78
N PHE A 417 10.00 5.72 -29.37
CA PHE A 417 11.09 6.66 -29.13
C PHE A 417 11.57 7.35 -30.41
N GLU A 418 11.57 6.65 -31.55
CA GLU A 418 11.88 7.28 -32.84
C GLU A 418 10.88 8.37 -33.21
N LYS A 419 9.58 8.16 -32.93
CA LYS A 419 8.50 9.10 -33.26
C LYS A 419 8.41 10.26 -32.26
N HIS A 420 8.67 9.98 -31.00
CA HIS A 420 8.44 10.89 -29.88
C HIS A 420 9.61 10.92 -28.88
N PRO A 421 10.82 11.32 -29.29
CA PRO A 421 11.95 11.45 -28.37
C PRO A 421 11.74 12.55 -27.30
N ASP A 422 10.79 13.47 -27.54
CA ASP A 422 10.39 14.52 -26.62
C ASP A 422 9.40 14.08 -25.52
N TRP A 423 8.97 12.80 -25.55
CA TRP A 423 8.05 12.24 -24.55
C TRP A 423 8.75 11.58 -23.36
N VAL A 424 10.07 11.60 -23.33
CA VAL A 424 10.84 10.98 -22.26
C VAL A 424 11.43 12.01 -21.30
N ILE A 425 11.60 11.59 -20.07
CA ILE A 425 12.35 12.31 -19.05
C ILE A 425 13.83 12.16 -19.38
N MET A 426 14.53 13.25 -19.72
CA MET A 426 15.91 13.20 -20.18
C MET A 426 16.66 14.52 -19.93
N GLN A 427 17.96 14.43 -19.69
CA GLN A 427 18.81 15.61 -19.48
C GLN A 427 19.07 16.34 -20.81
N PRO A 428 18.88 17.66 -20.90
CA PRO A 428 19.01 18.39 -22.16
C PRO A 428 20.46 18.56 -22.65
N ASN A 429 21.44 18.58 -21.76
CA ASN A 429 22.85 18.91 -22.10
C ASN A 429 23.84 17.95 -21.44
N ARG A 430 23.45 16.73 -21.18
CA ARG A 430 24.24 15.69 -20.50
C ARG A 430 23.89 14.33 -21.08
N GLU A 431 24.76 13.35 -20.86
CA GLU A 431 24.42 11.95 -21.12
C GLU A 431 23.29 11.52 -20.20
N ASN A 432 22.38 10.74 -20.77
CA ASN A 432 21.29 10.16 -20.02
C ASN A 432 21.75 8.90 -19.29
N TYR A 433 21.21 8.67 -18.11
CA TYR A 433 21.31 7.40 -17.42
C TYR A 433 20.15 6.49 -17.83
N TYR A 434 20.48 5.24 -18.09
CA TYR A 434 19.53 4.20 -18.45
C TYR A 434 19.48 3.19 -17.30
N TYR A 435 18.38 3.21 -16.56
CA TYR A 435 18.13 2.17 -15.60
C TYR A 435 17.47 0.99 -16.32
N ARG A 436 18.06 -0.20 -16.23
CA ARG A 436 17.57 -1.41 -16.94
C ARG A 436 17.38 -1.19 -18.47
N ASN A 437 18.29 -0.46 -19.13
CA ASN A 437 18.22 -0.14 -20.57
C ASN A 437 16.97 0.66 -20.99
N GLN A 438 16.31 1.33 -20.07
CA GLN A 438 15.03 2.03 -20.27
C GLN A 438 15.18 3.52 -20.03
N LEU A 439 14.24 4.27 -20.58
CA LEU A 439 13.90 5.64 -20.24
C LEU A 439 12.46 5.69 -19.72
N VAL A 440 12.18 6.66 -18.86
CA VAL A 440 10.85 6.87 -18.29
C VAL A 440 10.08 7.84 -19.18
N LEU A 441 8.84 7.51 -19.56
CA LEU A 441 7.94 8.41 -20.25
C LEU A 441 7.50 9.55 -19.34
N ASP A 442 7.43 10.76 -19.85
CA ASP A 442 6.97 11.95 -19.10
C ASP A 442 5.45 11.98 -18.98
N ILE A 443 4.90 11.26 -17.99
CA ILE A 443 3.44 11.16 -17.79
C ILE A 443 2.84 12.45 -17.22
N SER A 444 3.63 13.45 -16.86
CA SER A 444 3.12 14.79 -16.60
C SER A 444 2.54 15.45 -17.88
N ASN A 445 2.96 14.97 -19.07
CA ASN A 445 2.48 15.42 -20.36
C ASN A 445 1.15 14.72 -20.73
N PRO A 446 0.03 15.48 -20.95
CA PRO A 446 -1.26 14.88 -21.32
C PRO A 446 -1.24 13.99 -22.56
N LYS A 447 -0.37 14.26 -23.54
CA LYS A 447 -0.24 13.40 -24.74
C LYS A 447 0.32 12.02 -24.38
N VAL A 448 1.24 11.96 -23.43
CA VAL A 448 1.78 10.69 -22.91
C VAL A 448 0.72 9.97 -22.09
N GLN A 449 -0.09 10.67 -21.30
CA GLN A 449 -1.23 10.09 -20.61
C GLN A 449 -2.23 9.45 -21.57
N ASP A 450 -2.56 10.14 -22.69
CA ASP A 450 -3.44 9.60 -23.74
C ASP A 450 -2.86 8.35 -24.38
N TYR A 451 -1.55 8.33 -24.63
CA TYR A 451 -0.86 7.17 -25.17
C TYR A 451 -0.91 5.98 -24.21
N VAL A 452 -0.57 6.18 -22.93
CA VAL A 452 -0.56 5.11 -21.92
C VAL A 452 -1.98 4.55 -21.68
N TYR A 453 -2.97 5.43 -21.57
CA TYR A 453 -4.38 5.03 -21.51
C TYR A 453 -4.77 4.21 -22.74
N GLY A 454 -4.39 4.67 -23.93
CA GLY A 454 -4.70 4.03 -25.21
C GLY A 454 -4.16 2.60 -25.36
N ILE A 455 -3.08 2.24 -24.65
CA ILE A 455 -2.56 0.86 -24.64
C ILE A 455 -3.60 -0.11 -24.07
N VAL A 456 -4.07 0.17 -22.84
CA VAL A 456 -5.06 -0.67 -22.16
C VAL A 456 -6.40 -0.63 -22.92
N ASP A 457 -6.83 0.58 -23.32
CA ASP A 457 -8.09 0.79 -24.02
C ASP A 457 -8.18 0.01 -25.33
N ARG A 458 -7.11 0.02 -26.13
CA ARG A 458 -7.02 -0.74 -27.38
C ARG A 458 -7.05 -2.25 -27.12
N ILE A 459 -6.21 -2.75 -26.19
CA ILE A 459 -6.19 -4.19 -25.87
C ILE A 459 -7.57 -4.66 -25.47
N MET A 460 -8.25 -3.93 -24.58
CA MET A 460 -9.59 -4.30 -24.09
C MET A 460 -10.68 -4.16 -25.15
N THR A 461 -10.60 -3.14 -26.01
CA THR A 461 -11.58 -2.92 -27.09
C THR A 461 -11.50 -3.98 -28.15
N GLU A 462 -10.26 -4.35 -28.55
CA GLU A 462 -10.01 -5.38 -29.54
C GLU A 462 -10.20 -6.80 -28.99
N ASN A 463 -9.99 -6.98 -27.67
CA ASN A 463 -10.01 -8.28 -26.99
C ASN A 463 -10.76 -8.19 -25.66
N PRO A 464 -12.09 -8.06 -25.67
CA PRO A 464 -12.89 -7.85 -24.43
C PRO A 464 -12.88 -9.02 -23.45
N GLU A 465 -12.36 -10.17 -23.85
CA GLU A 465 -12.19 -11.36 -23.01
C GLU A 465 -10.84 -11.40 -22.28
N VAL A 466 -9.95 -10.40 -22.46
CA VAL A 466 -8.78 -10.21 -21.58
C VAL A 466 -9.29 -9.90 -20.18
N ALA A 467 -8.91 -10.73 -19.22
CA ALA A 467 -9.51 -10.75 -17.89
C ALA A 467 -8.64 -10.14 -16.79
N TYR A 468 -7.39 -9.73 -17.14
CA TYR A 468 -6.43 -9.30 -16.14
C TYR A 468 -5.21 -8.62 -16.75
N PHE A 469 -4.67 -7.62 -16.04
CA PHE A 469 -3.38 -7.00 -16.37
C PHE A 469 -2.39 -7.13 -15.22
N LYS A 470 -1.14 -7.45 -15.53
CA LYS A 470 0.01 -7.19 -14.66
C LYS A 470 0.70 -5.94 -15.18
N TRP A 471 0.63 -4.86 -14.40
CA TRP A 471 1.21 -3.55 -14.75
C TRP A 471 2.53 -3.37 -14.02
N ASP A 472 3.60 -3.32 -14.77
CA ASP A 472 4.96 -3.19 -14.24
C ASP A 472 5.54 -1.78 -14.41
N CYS A 473 6.60 -1.48 -13.63
CA CYS A 473 7.35 -0.23 -13.67
C CYS A 473 8.77 -0.49 -13.15
N ASN A 474 9.70 -0.76 -14.05
CA ASN A 474 11.03 -1.28 -13.68
C ASN A 474 12.15 -0.23 -13.69
N SER A 475 11.85 1.04 -13.99
CA SER A 475 12.86 2.09 -13.97
C SER A 475 12.58 3.16 -12.92
N VAL A 476 13.62 3.57 -12.23
CA VAL A 476 13.61 4.76 -11.39
C VAL A 476 13.83 6.01 -12.25
N ILE A 477 13.41 7.17 -11.78
CA ILE A 477 13.68 8.45 -12.45
C ILE A 477 15.10 8.90 -12.08
N THR A 478 16.05 8.64 -12.97
CA THR A 478 17.46 9.04 -12.82
C THR A 478 17.77 10.36 -13.52
N ASN A 479 17.07 10.66 -14.60
CA ASN A 479 17.18 11.93 -15.34
C ASN A 479 16.06 12.85 -14.84
N ILE A 480 16.37 14.01 -14.29
CA ILE A 480 15.40 14.86 -13.58
C ILE A 480 14.98 16.09 -14.39
N TYR A 481 14.76 15.94 -15.69
CA TYR A 481 14.30 17.04 -16.52
C TYR A 481 13.14 16.60 -17.42
N SER A 482 12.02 17.34 -17.30
CA SER A 482 10.84 17.18 -18.15
C SER A 482 10.90 18.20 -19.30
N PRO A 483 10.96 17.76 -20.57
CA PRO A 483 10.82 18.66 -21.73
C PRO A 483 9.48 19.39 -21.75
N TYR A 484 8.42 18.78 -21.18
CA TYR A 484 7.08 19.35 -21.11
C TYR A 484 7.02 20.54 -20.13
N HIS A 485 7.59 20.43 -18.93
CA HIS A 485 7.55 21.46 -17.88
C HIS A 485 8.42 22.69 -18.17
N LYS A 486 9.38 22.60 -19.10
CA LYS A 486 10.25 23.72 -19.52
C LYS A 486 10.91 24.43 -18.33
N LYS A 487 10.36 25.59 -17.89
CA LYS A 487 10.90 26.40 -16.79
C LYS A 487 10.30 26.04 -15.42
N GLU A 488 9.21 25.26 -15.36
CA GLU A 488 8.50 24.88 -14.13
C GLU A 488 8.93 23.48 -13.66
N GLN A 489 10.23 23.18 -13.70
CA GLN A 489 10.76 21.85 -13.36
C GLN A 489 10.43 21.39 -11.93
N GLY A 490 10.20 22.33 -11.01
CA GLY A 490 9.78 22.02 -9.62
C GLY A 490 8.40 21.35 -9.50
N ASN A 491 7.58 21.42 -10.56
CA ASN A 491 6.26 20.75 -10.58
C ASN A 491 6.35 19.29 -11.06
N PHE A 492 7.44 18.94 -11.75
CA PHE A 492 7.54 17.71 -12.52
C PHE A 492 7.24 16.43 -11.72
N TYR A 493 7.92 16.17 -10.61
CA TYR A 493 7.72 14.93 -9.86
C TYR A 493 6.29 14.73 -9.37
N ILE A 494 5.65 15.81 -8.95
CA ILE A 494 4.28 15.79 -8.43
C ILE A 494 3.28 15.61 -9.58
N ASP A 495 3.43 16.36 -10.67
CA ASP A 495 2.52 16.29 -11.81
C ASP A 495 2.70 14.97 -12.58
N HIS A 496 3.87 14.36 -12.55
CA HIS A 496 4.11 13.01 -13.09
C HIS A 496 3.26 11.97 -12.36
N VAL A 497 3.26 11.96 -11.02
CA VAL A 497 2.43 11.04 -10.22
C VAL A 497 0.94 11.32 -10.44
N ARG A 498 0.52 12.58 -10.46
CA ARG A 498 -0.88 12.96 -10.76
C ARG A 498 -1.30 12.52 -12.16
N GLY A 499 -0.37 12.57 -13.12
CA GLY A 499 -0.59 12.06 -14.48
C GLY A 499 -0.86 10.56 -14.51
N ILE A 500 -0.14 9.77 -13.70
CA ILE A 500 -0.41 8.33 -13.54
C ILE A 500 -1.81 8.12 -12.96
N TYR A 501 -2.18 8.84 -11.90
CA TYR A 501 -3.52 8.73 -11.31
C TYR A 501 -4.62 9.09 -12.31
N ASN A 502 -4.41 10.11 -13.15
CA ASN A 502 -5.36 10.45 -14.20
C ASN A 502 -5.55 9.30 -15.21
N VAL A 503 -4.47 8.67 -15.63
CA VAL A 503 -4.53 7.48 -16.53
C VAL A 503 -5.29 6.34 -15.86
N LEU A 504 -4.93 6.00 -14.63
CA LEU A 504 -5.55 4.90 -13.87
C LEU A 504 -7.03 5.17 -13.58
N THR A 505 -7.40 6.42 -13.26
CA THR A 505 -8.81 6.84 -13.07
C THR A 505 -9.61 6.60 -14.35
N ARG A 506 -9.12 7.06 -15.51
CA ARG A 506 -9.77 6.86 -16.81
C ARG A 506 -9.96 5.38 -17.15
N ILE A 507 -8.95 4.54 -16.86
CA ILE A 507 -9.04 3.09 -17.05
C ILE A 507 -10.12 2.52 -16.12
N HIS A 508 -10.10 2.87 -14.84
CA HIS A 508 -11.05 2.36 -13.85
C HIS A 508 -12.49 2.79 -14.14
N GLU A 509 -12.71 4.03 -14.56
CA GLU A 509 -14.05 4.53 -14.97
C GLU A 509 -14.62 3.75 -16.15
N LYS A 510 -13.79 3.40 -17.14
CA LYS A 510 -14.23 2.65 -18.31
C LYS A 510 -14.31 1.14 -18.07
N TYR A 511 -13.44 0.58 -17.24
CA TYR A 511 -13.30 -0.85 -16.95
C TYR A 511 -13.32 -1.12 -15.43
N PRO A 512 -14.41 -0.78 -14.71
CA PRO A 512 -14.45 -0.81 -13.23
C PRO A 512 -14.30 -2.21 -12.62
N THR A 513 -14.50 -3.26 -13.40
CA THR A 513 -14.39 -4.66 -12.96
C THR A 513 -13.13 -5.37 -13.48
N LEU A 514 -12.18 -4.63 -14.06
CA LEU A 514 -10.93 -5.18 -14.55
C LEU A 514 -9.93 -5.35 -13.40
N PRO A 515 -9.59 -6.59 -13.00
CA PRO A 515 -8.55 -6.80 -12.00
C PRO A 515 -7.18 -6.48 -12.57
N MET A 516 -6.35 -5.82 -11.76
CA MET A 516 -4.97 -5.51 -12.13
C MET A 516 -4.03 -5.82 -10.97
N MET A 517 -2.87 -6.39 -11.28
CA MET A 517 -1.74 -6.54 -10.36
C MET A 517 -0.74 -5.40 -10.57
N LEU A 518 -0.39 -4.73 -9.50
CA LEU A 518 0.70 -3.76 -9.48
C LEU A 518 2.03 -4.49 -9.35
N CYS A 519 2.98 -4.18 -10.22
CA CYS A 519 4.36 -4.65 -10.12
C CYS A 519 5.33 -3.47 -10.29
N SER A 520 6.51 -3.58 -9.73
CA SER A 520 7.61 -2.64 -9.94
C SER A 520 8.95 -3.35 -9.71
N GLY A 521 9.20 -4.44 -10.45
CA GLY A 521 10.29 -5.36 -10.15
C GLY A 521 10.16 -5.84 -8.69
N GLY A 522 9.02 -6.40 -8.33
CA GLY A 522 8.61 -6.66 -6.95
C GLY A 522 7.71 -5.57 -6.38
N GLY A 523 7.83 -5.32 -5.07
CA GLY A 523 6.99 -4.41 -4.29
C GLY A 523 7.42 -2.93 -4.30
N ALA A 524 8.30 -2.51 -5.22
CA ALA A 524 8.95 -1.20 -5.15
C ALA A 524 8.02 0.04 -5.32
N ARG A 525 6.69 -0.13 -5.37
CA ARG A 525 5.73 1.00 -5.37
C ARG A 525 4.36 0.65 -4.76
N MET A 526 4.35 -0.19 -3.76
CA MET A 526 3.12 -0.53 -3.05
C MET A 526 2.72 0.59 -2.09
N ASP A 527 1.58 1.20 -2.33
CA ASP A 527 0.94 2.20 -1.46
C ASP A 527 -0.58 2.14 -1.59
N TYR A 528 -1.28 2.79 -0.66
CA TYR A 528 -2.74 2.73 -0.64
C TYR A 528 -3.42 3.64 -1.67
N GLU A 529 -2.75 4.65 -2.24
CA GLU A 529 -3.37 5.45 -3.30
C GLU A 529 -3.51 4.65 -4.58
N VAL A 530 -2.45 3.96 -5.00
CA VAL A 530 -2.48 3.15 -6.22
C VAL A 530 -3.39 1.93 -6.08
N LEU A 531 -3.55 1.38 -4.87
CA LEU A 531 -4.47 0.26 -4.62
C LEU A 531 -5.95 0.62 -4.78
N LYS A 532 -6.32 1.89 -4.94
CA LYS A 532 -7.67 2.30 -5.41
C LYS A 532 -7.98 1.77 -6.83
N TYR A 533 -6.94 1.46 -7.60
CA TYR A 533 -7.04 1.02 -8.99
C TYR A 533 -6.61 -0.44 -9.19
N PHE A 534 -5.79 -0.98 -8.28
CA PHE A 534 -5.24 -2.33 -8.35
C PHE A 534 -5.88 -3.24 -7.30
N THR A 535 -6.08 -4.50 -7.69
CA THR A 535 -6.65 -5.52 -6.78
C THR A 535 -5.60 -6.13 -5.86
N GLU A 536 -4.36 -6.16 -6.32
CA GLU A 536 -3.21 -6.70 -5.61
C GLU A 536 -1.90 -6.14 -6.16
N PHE A 537 -0.81 -6.42 -5.43
CA PHE A 537 0.56 -6.13 -5.85
C PHE A 537 1.45 -7.37 -5.78
N TRP A 538 2.50 -7.37 -6.59
CA TRP A 538 3.58 -8.35 -6.54
C TRP A 538 4.53 -8.00 -5.40
N CYS A 539 4.60 -8.83 -4.36
CA CYS A 539 5.33 -8.49 -3.13
C CYS A 539 6.84 -8.39 -3.34
N SER A 540 7.41 -9.28 -4.14
CA SER A 540 8.84 -9.36 -4.41
C SER A 540 9.12 -10.26 -5.61
N ASP A 541 10.15 -9.92 -6.38
CA ASP A 541 10.75 -10.82 -7.37
C ASP A 541 11.51 -11.97 -6.70
N ASP A 542 11.92 -11.80 -5.42
CA ASP A 542 12.43 -12.92 -4.64
C ASP A 542 11.27 -13.88 -4.30
N THR A 543 11.34 -15.06 -4.85
CA THR A 543 10.36 -16.14 -4.65
C THR A 543 10.94 -17.31 -3.86
N ASP A 544 12.14 -17.13 -3.26
CA ASP A 544 12.65 -18.05 -2.26
C ASP A 544 11.66 -18.14 -1.10
N PRO A 545 11.12 -19.33 -0.77
CA PRO A 545 10.08 -19.44 0.24
C PRO A 545 10.55 -19.05 1.65
N TYR A 546 11.84 -19.13 1.96
CA TYR A 546 12.39 -18.67 3.23
C TYR A 546 12.36 -17.14 3.29
N GLU A 547 12.88 -16.44 2.27
CA GLU A 547 12.85 -14.98 2.18
C GLU A 547 11.42 -14.45 2.13
N ARG A 548 10.52 -15.13 1.39
CA ARG A 548 9.10 -14.74 1.31
C ARG A 548 8.39 -14.77 2.66
N LEU A 549 8.78 -15.63 3.60
CA LEU A 549 8.21 -15.60 4.96
C LEU A 549 8.54 -14.30 5.68
N TYR A 550 9.76 -13.77 5.57
CA TYR A 550 10.14 -12.47 6.13
C TYR A 550 9.43 -11.32 5.44
N ILE A 551 9.45 -11.29 4.10
CA ILE A 551 8.82 -10.25 3.29
C ILE A 551 7.30 -10.20 3.56
N GLN A 552 6.61 -11.34 3.47
CA GLN A 552 5.16 -11.43 3.69
C GLN A 552 4.79 -11.11 5.15
N TRP A 553 5.61 -11.47 6.13
CA TRP A 553 5.42 -11.11 7.53
C TRP A 553 5.42 -9.59 7.71
N SER A 554 6.44 -8.90 7.20
CA SER A 554 6.57 -7.44 7.32
C SER A 554 5.43 -6.71 6.61
N LEU A 555 5.17 -7.04 5.34
CA LEU A 555 4.13 -6.39 4.54
C LEU A 555 2.73 -6.64 5.11
N SER A 556 2.48 -7.81 5.69
CA SER A 556 1.18 -8.15 6.29
C SER A 556 0.82 -7.32 7.53
N LYS A 557 1.73 -6.51 8.06
CA LYS A 557 1.40 -5.55 9.12
C LYS A 557 0.56 -4.38 8.60
N PHE A 558 0.75 -4.04 7.33
CA PHE A 558 0.09 -2.90 6.69
C PHE A 558 -0.97 -3.31 5.67
N PHE A 559 -0.75 -4.39 4.92
CA PHE A 559 -1.58 -4.79 3.80
C PHE A 559 -2.35 -6.10 4.06
N PRO A 560 -3.66 -6.16 3.73
CA PRO A 560 -4.41 -7.40 3.85
C PRO A 560 -3.90 -8.45 2.87
N THR A 561 -3.88 -9.69 3.30
CA THR A 561 -3.32 -10.85 2.59
C THR A 561 -3.82 -10.97 1.15
N LYS A 562 -5.07 -10.60 0.88
CA LYS A 562 -5.66 -10.64 -0.47
C LYS A 562 -5.01 -9.70 -1.48
N THR A 563 -4.26 -8.69 -1.02
CA THR A 563 -3.52 -7.78 -1.90
C THR A 563 -2.10 -8.26 -2.20
N MET A 564 -1.64 -9.32 -1.56
CA MET A 564 -0.27 -9.80 -1.59
C MET A 564 -0.12 -10.99 -2.53
N GLY A 565 0.39 -10.76 -3.74
CA GLY A 565 0.68 -11.82 -4.72
C GLY A 565 1.88 -12.69 -4.30
N SER A 566 1.73 -14.02 -4.36
CA SER A 566 2.78 -14.98 -4.03
C SER A 566 2.72 -16.18 -4.98
N HIS A 567 3.83 -16.45 -5.68
CA HIS A 567 3.89 -17.51 -6.68
C HIS A 567 4.88 -18.60 -6.30
N VAL A 568 4.49 -19.84 -6.54
CA VAL A 568 5.35 -21.02 -6.44
C VAL A 568 6.26 -21.05 -7.66
N THR A 569 7.58 -20.99 -7.45
CA THR A 569 8.58 -20.98 -8.51
C THR A 569 9.68 -22.01 -8.29
N ASN A 570 10.69 -22.01 -9.15
CA ASN A 570 11.91 -22.80 -9.03
C ASN A 570 13.12 -22.01 -8.49
N TRP A 571 12.91 -20.81 -7.95
CA TRP A 571 14.01 -19.96 -7.45
C TRP A 571 14.87 -20.70 -6.42
N ASN A 572 14.28 -21.31 -5.40
CA ASN A 572 15.00 -22.19 -4.46
C ASN A 572 14.53 -23.65 -4.60
N ARG A 573 15.24 -24.41 -5.42
CA ARG A 573 14.94 -25.85 -5.65
C ARG A 573 15.30 -26.75 -4.47
N ARG A 574 16.04 -26.28 -3.45
CA ARG A 574 16.35 -27.06 -2.24
C ARG A 574 15.12 -27.17 -1.34
N ALA A 575 14.28 -26.14 -1.31
CA ALA A 575 13.01 -26.20 -0.62
C ALA A 575 12.05 -27.16 -1.35
N SER A 576 11.35 -28.00 -0.61
CA SER A 576 10.37 -28.92 -1.18
C SER A 576 9.23 -28.16 -1.87
N VAL A 577 8.61 -28.76 -2.88
CA VAL A 577 7.41 -28.20 -3.54
C VAL A 577 6.32 -27.93 -2.51
N LYS A 578 6.17 -28.81 -1.51
CA LYS A 578 5.22 -28.60 -0.41
C LYS A 578 5.51 -27.31 0.34
N PHE A 579 6.75 -27.10 0.78
CA PHE A 579 7.13 -25.91 1.55
C PHE A 579 6.87 -24.62 0.74
N ARG A 580 7.32 -24.58 -0.53
CA ARG A 580 7.07 -23.46 -1.46
C ARG A 580 5.57 -23.17 -1.63
N THR A 581 4.77 -24.23 -1.82
CA THR A 581 3.33 -24.09 -2.02
C THR A 581 2.61 -23.61 -0.75
N ASP A 582 2.98 -24.14 0.43
CA ASP A 582 2.36 -23.73 1.68
C ASP A 582 2.69 -22.28 2.04
N VAL A 583 3.92 -21.81 1.76
CA VAL A 583 4.29 -20.39 1.92
C VAL A 583 3.44 -19.50 1.02
N CYS A 584 3.32 -19.84 -0.27
CA CYS A 584 2.53 -19.06 -1.21
C CYS A 584 1.02 -19.11 -0.88
N SER A 585 0.52 -20.21 -0.34
CA SER A 585 -0.89 -20.39 0.04
C SER A 585 -1.31 -19.54 1.24
N SER A 586 -0.37 -18.97 2.00
CA SER A 586 -0.69 -18.01 3.06
C SER A 586 -1.05 -16.61 2.53
N CYS A 587 -0.96 -16.39 1.21
CA CYS A 587 -1.29 -15.15 0.51
C CYS A 587 -2.17 -15.43 -0.73
N LYS A 588 -2.23 -14.50 -1.69
CA LYS A 588 -2.88 -14.73 -2.99
C LYS A 588 -2.01 -15.66 -3.83
N LEU A 589 -2.42 -16.92 -3.93
CA LEU A 589 -1.68 -18.00 -4.57
C LEU A 589 -1.59 -17.85 -6.09
N GLY A 590 -0.39 -18.01 -6.63
CA GLY A 590 -0.10 -18.23 -8.04
C GLY A 590 1.03 -19.22 -8.23
N PHE A 591 1.31 -19.52 -9.48
CA PHE A 591 2.42 -20.37 -9.91
C PHE A 591 3.18 -19.68 -11.05
N ASP A 592 4.48 -19.90 -11.06
CA ASP A 592 5.38 -19.51 -12.15
C ASP A 592 6.51 -20.53 -12.20
N ILE A 593 6.20 -21.72 -12.71
CA ILE A 593 7.02 -22.91 -12.62
C ILE A 593 6.80 -23.81 -13.85
N ASP A 594 7.85 -24.45 -14.28
CA ASP A 594 7.73 -25.55 -15.26
C ASP A 594 7.11 -26.79 -14.61
N LEU A 595 5.81 -26.98 -14.83
CA LEU A 595 5.07 -28.12 -14.27
C LEU A 595 5.58 -29.47 -14.77
N LYS A 596 6.17 -29.52 -15.98
CA LYS A 596 6.74 -30.75 -16.56
C LYS A 596 8.04 -31.18 -15.87
N SER A 597 8.67 -30.28 -15.11
CA SER A 597 9.87 -30.58 -14.30
C SER A 597 9.55 -31.22 -12.95
N LEU A 598 8.29 -31.24 -12.55
CA LEU A 598 7.85 -31.84 -11.29
C LEU A 598 7.80 -33.37 -11.40
N SER A 599 8.10 -34.06 -10.29
CA SER A 599 7.79 -35.48 -10.16
C SER A 599 6.26 -35.70 -10.22
N GLU A 600 5.82 -36.88 -10.60
CA GLU A 600 4.40 -37.24 -10.60
C GLU A 600 3.74 -37.02 -9.24
N ASN A 601 4.47 -37.29 -8.15
CA ASN A 601 3.99 -37.10 -6.80
C ASN A 601 3.87 -35.62 -6.43
N ASP A 602 4.86 -34.78 -6.79
CA ASP A 602 4.81 -33.34 -6.59
C ASP A 602 3.71 -32.68 -7.43
N TYR A 603 3.52 -33.13 -8.66
CA TYR A 603 2.45 -32.64 -9.52
C TYR A 603 1.06 -32.91 -8.93
N LYS A 604 0.81 -34.14 -8.46
CA LYS A 604 -0.43 -34.50 -7.75
C LYS A 604 -0.62 -33.68 -6.47
N PHE A 605 0.49 -33.39 -5.76
CA PHE A 605 0.45 -32.55 -4.58
C PHE A 605 -0.01 -31.12 -4.91
N VAL A 606 0.60 -30.44 -5.90
CA VAL A 606 0.23 -29.06 -6.23
C VAL A 606 -1.21 -28.94 -6.72
N GLN A 607 -1.71 -29.92 -7.49
CA GLN A 607 -3.13 -29.98 -7.89
C GLN A 607 -4.06 -30.06 -6.66
N GLN A 608 -3.74 -30.93 -5.69
CA GLN A 608 -4.54 -31.03 -4.47
C GLN A 608 -4.42 -29.75 -3.61
N ALA A 609 -3.23 -29.12 -3.56
CA ALA A 609 -3.02 -27.90 -2.83
C ALA A 609 -3.82 -26.72 -3.42
N VAL A 610 -3.91 -26.60 -4.74
CA VAL A 610 -4.78 -25.59 -5.40
C VAL A 610 -6.24 -25.81 -5.02
N LYS A 611 -6.71 -27.06 -5.01
CA LYS A 611 -8.08 -27.39 -4.59
C LYS A 611 -8.32 -27.02 -3.12
N ASN A 612 -7.38 -27.36 -2.22
CA ASN A 612 -7.45 -27.01 -0.82
C ASN A 612 -7.44 -25.49 -0.63
N TYR A 613 -6.57 -24.78 -1.35
CA TYR A 613 -6.50 -23.32 -1.30
C TYR A 613 -7.83 -22.68 -1.70
N ASN A 614 -8.47 -23.15 -2.78
CA ASN A 614 -9.75 -22.62 -3.24
C ASN A 614 -10.87 -22.80 -2.20
N ASP A 615 -10.81 -23.85 -1.38
CA ASP A 615 -11.72 -24.05 -0.24
C ASP A 615 -11.37 -23.13 0.95
N LEU A 616 -10.09 -22.88 1.20
CA LEU A 616 -9.61 -22.13 2.35
C LEU A 616 -9.45 -20.62 2.08
N LYS A 617 -9.32 -20.18 0.83
CA LYS A 617 -9.07 -18.78 0.46
C LYS A 617 -10.07 -17.78 1.06
N PRO A 618 -11.38 -18.09 1.28
CA PRO A 618 -12.26 -17.15 1.96
C PRO A 618 -11.82 -16.84 3.39
N VAL A 619 -11.23 -17.79 4.12
CA VAL A 619 -10.69 -17.58 5.46
C VAL A 619 -9.34 -16.84 5.39
N ILE A 620 -8.46 -17.23 4.47
CA ILE A 620 -7.12 -16.66 4.32
C ILE A 620 -7.18 -15.21 3.83
N LEU A 621 -8.05 -14.90 2.87
CA LEU A 621 -8.09 -13.59 2.22
C LEU A 621 -9.03 -12.59 2.90
N GLU A 622 -10.09 -13.06 3.58
CA GLU A 622 -11.12 -12.21 4.21
C GLU A 622 -11.10 -12.25 5.73
N GLY A 623 -10.47 -13.26 6.33
CA GLY A 623 -10.41 -13.45 7.78
C GLY A 623 -9.47 -12.47 8.48
N ASP A 624 -9.50 -12.52 9.80
CA ASP A 624 -8.56 -11.82 10.66
C ASP A 624 -7.24 -12.56 10.70
N GLN A 625 -6.15 -11.85 10.40
CA GLN A 625 -4.80 -12.41 10.47
C GLN A 625 -4.18 -12.18 11.86
N TYR A 626 -3.56 -13.22 12.39
CA TYR A 626 -2.79 -13.20 13.64
C TYR A 626 -1.39 -13.77 13.38
N ARG A 627 -0.36 -12.97 13.62
CA ARG A 627 1.05 -13.35 13.55
C ARG A 627 1.44 -13.91 14.91
N LEU A 628 1.71 -15.21 14.99
CA LEU A 628 1.84 -15.94 16.26
C LEU A 628 3.30 -16.15 16.67
N VAL A 629 4.15 -16.51 15.71
CA VAL A 629 5.58 -16.79 15.92
C VAL A 629 6.35 -16.04 14.86
N SER A 630 7.20 -15.11 15.28
CA SER A 630 7.95 -14.22 14.39
C SER A 630 9.19 -14.89 13.82
N PRO A 631 9.39 -14.88 12.48
CA PRO A 631 10.63 -15.38 11.89
C PRO A 631 11.85 -14.49 12.19
N TYR A 632 11.62 -13.24 12.65
CA TYR A 632 12.70 -12.34 13.09
C TYR A 632 13.17 -12.60 14.53
N GLU A 633 12.39 -13.33 15.33
CA GLU A 633 12.68 -13.58 16.75
C GLU A 633 13.04 -15.05 17.02
N THR A 634 12.64 -15.95 16.11
CA THR A 634 12.84 -17.40 16.26
C THR A 634 13.21 -18.05 14.93
N ASP A 635 13.68 -19.30 14.98
CA ASP A 635 13.93 -20.13 13.79
C ASP A 635 12.66 -20.78 13.22
N HIS A 636 11.48 -20.25 13.58
CA HIS A 636 10.16 -20.71 13.19
C HIS A 636 9.28 -19.53 12.74
N CYS A 637 8.19 -19.84 12.02
CA CYS A 637 7.15 -18.87 11.70
C CYS A 637 5.78 -19.52 11.88
N ALA A 638 4.82 -18.79 12.46
CA ALA A 638 3.43 -19.26 12.51
C ALA A 638 2.44 -18.11 12.38
N ILE A 639 1.42 -18.31 11.54
CA ILE A 639 0.37 -17.34 11.26
C ILE A 639 -0.97 -18.09 11.27
N ASN A 640 -1.99 -17.54 11.94
CA ASN A 640 -3.34 -18.04 11.76
C ASN A 640 -4.30 -17.00 11.21
N TYR A 641 -5.25 -17.46 10.43
CA TYR A 641 -6.37 -16.71 9.89
C TYR A 641 -7.65 -17.23 10.51
N VAL A 642 -8.55 -16.33 10.92
CA VAL A 642 -9.82 -16.68 11.56
C VAL A 642 -10.94 -16.02 10.78
N SER A 643 -11.95 -16.78 10.36
CA SER A 643 -13.13 -16.24 9.70
C SER A 643 -13.85 -15.24 10.62
N LYS A 644 -14.50 -14.22 10.05
CA LYS A 644 -15.17 -13.15 10.82
C LYS A 644 -16.25 -13.66 11.77
N ASP A 645 -16.88 -14.76 11.45
CA ASP A 645 -17.86 -15.47 12.29
C ASP A 645 -17.22 -16.44 13.29
N LYS A 646 -15.88 -16.56 13.27
CA LYS A 646 -15.09 -17.48 14.11
C LYS A 646 -15.46 -18.97 13.96
N GLN A 647 -16.12 -19.34 12.85
CA GLN A 647 -16.51 -20.72 12.61
C GLN A 647 -15.34 -21.56 12.10
N ARG A 648 -14.41 -20.94 11.38
CA ARG A 648 -13.28 -21.62 10.74
C ARG A 648 -11.99 -20.85 10.93
N ALA A 649 -10.89 -21.58 11.12
CA ALA A 649 -9.57 -21.00 11.15
C ALA A 649 -8.56 -21.84 10.36
N VAL A 650 -7.50 -21.20 9.88
CA VAL A 650 -6.40 -21.85 9.16
C VAL A 650 -5.09 -21.43 9.82
N LEU A 651 -4.32 -22.41 10.30
CA LEU A 651 -2.99 -22.20 10.86
C LEU A 651 -1.93 -22.66 9.86
N PHE A 652 -0.99 -21.78 9.56
CA PHE A 652 0.26 -22.10 8.87
C PHE A 652 1.40 -22.08 9.88
N ALA A 653 2.22 -23.12 9.89
CA ALA A 653 3.40 -23.25 10.74
C ALA A 653 4.59 -23.74 9.92
N TYR A 654 5.75 -23.11 10.11
CA TYR A 654 6.95 -23.31 9.32
C TYR A 654 8.17 -23.45 10.21
N ASP A 655 9.02 -24.45 9.90
CA ASP A 655 10.33 -24.63 10.50
C ASP A 655 11.39 -24.11 9.53
N LEU A 656 12.09 -23.03 9.90
CA LEU A 656 13.09 -22.36 9.05
C LEU A 656 14.47 -23.03 9.27
N HIS A 657 15.05 -22.84 10.45
CA HIS A 657 16.38 -23.34 10.81
C HIS A 657 16.39 -23.89 12.25
N PRO A 658 15.55 -24.91 12.57
CA PRO A 658 15.41 -25.38 13.94
C PRO A 658 16.75 -25.88 14.49
N ARG A 659 17.02 -25.53 15.74
CA ARG A 659 18.27 -25.90 16.41
C ARG A 659 18.21 -27.35 16.94
N TYR A 660 19.36 -28.05 16.92
CA TYR A 660 19.44 -29.39 17.45
C TYR A 660 19.04 -29.42 18.94
N LYS A 661 18.09 -30.29 19.29
CA LYS A 661 17.49 -30.42 20.64
C LYS A 661 16.80 -29.14 21.15
N GLU A 662 16.28 -28.32 20.26
CA GLU A 662 15.44 -27.21 20.66
C GLU A 662 14.22 -27.72 21.44
N PRO A 663 13.85 -27.04 22.55
CA PRO A 663 12.66 -27.44 23.33
C PRO A 663 11.39 -27.30 22.47
N PRO A 664 10.43 -28.24 22.55
CA PRO A 664 9.17 -28.12 21.85
C PRO A 664 8.41 -26.83 22.27
N MET A 665 7.95 -26.09 21.28
CA MET A 665 7.14 -24.88 21.49
C MET A 665 5.71 -25.14 21.04
N ASN A 666 4.75 -24.84 21.93
CA ASN A 666 3.34 -24.82 21.52
C ASN A 666 3.00 -23.50 20.85
N VAL A 667 2.43 -23.57 19.65
CA VAL A 667 1.87 -22.42 18.95
C VAL A 667 0.49 -22.10 19.54
N ARG A 668 0.39 -20.97 20.24
CA ARG A 668 -0.89 -20.47 20.79
C ARG A 668 -1.62 -19.69 19.72
N LEU A 669 -2.81 -20.16 19.36
CA LEU A 669 -3.66 -19.46 18.38
C LEU A 669 -4.27 -18.21 18.97
N GLN A 670 -4.80 -17.34 18.13
CA GLN A 670 -5.51 -16.12 18.55
C GLN A 670 -6.81 -15.96 17.76
N GLY A 671 -7.73 -15.13 18.28
CA GLY A 671 -8.95 -14.72 17.60
C GLY A 671 -10.09 -15.72 17.60
N LEU A 672 -9.90 -16.91 18.15
CA LEU A 672 -10.93 -17.95 18.22
C LEU A 672 -12.06 -17.59 19.19
N ASP A 673 -13.21 -18.26 19.07
CA ASP A 673 -14.24 -18.23 20.11
C ASP A 673 -13.82 -19.18 21.25
N PRO A 674 -13.61 -18.67 22.47
CA PRO A 674 -13.14 -19.50 23.60
C PRO A 674 -14.09 -20.64 23.95
N MET A 675 -15.39 -20.47 23.70
CA MET A 675 -16.41 -21.46 24.06
C MET A 675 -16.68 -22.50 22.98
N LYS A 676 -16.28 -22.23 21.74
CA LYS A 676 -16.46 -23.17 20.63
C LYS A 676 -15.41 -24.29 20.72
N VAL A 677 -15.84 -25.51 20.36
CA VAL A 677 -14.96 -26.66 20.17
C VAL A 677 -14.62 -26.80 18.70
N TYR A 678 -13.34 -26.82 18.38
CA TYR A 678 -12.81 -26.95 17.03
C TYR A 678 -12.21 -28.33 16.81
N THR A 679 -12.53 -28.97 15.72
CA THR A 679 -11.81 -30.15 15.24
C THR A 679 -10.59 -29.72 14.44
N VAL A 680 -9.39 -30.15 14.80
CA VAL A 680 -8.13 -29.83 14.16
C VAL A 680 -7.78 -30.87 13.12
N ARG A 681 -7.54 -30.45 11.86
CA ARG A 681 -7.12 -31.35 10.77
C ARG A 681 -5.93 -30.75 9.99
N GLU A 682 -4.89 -31.56 9.81
CA GLU A 682 -3.79 -31.22 8.90
C GLU A 682 -4.23 -31.45 7.45
N THR A 683 -4.00 -30.45 6.60
CA THR A 683 -4.21 -30.50 5.16
C THR A 683 -2.89 -30.32 4.39
N ASN A 684 -2.92 -30.28 3.06
CA ASN A 684 -1.73 -30.18 2.21
C ASN A 684 -0.66 -31.25 2.54
N LEU A 685 -1.11 -32.48 2.83
CA LEU A 685 -0.20 -33.63 2.96
C LEU A 685 0.22 -34.11 1.57
N MET A 686 1.48 -34.56 1.47
CA MET A 686 1.94 -35.23 0.24
C MET A 686 1.06 -36.44 -0.10
N PRO A 687 0.83 -36.76 -1.37
CA PRO A 687 -0.01 -37.89 -1.77
C PRO A 687 0.43 -39.18 -1.08
N GLY A 688 -0.52 -39.86 -0.42
CA GLY A 688 -0.29 -41.08 0.34
C GLY A 688 0.32 -40.88 1.74
N ALA A 689 0.73 -39.69 2.11
CA ALA A 689 1.23 -39.40 3.46
C ALA A 689 0.06 -39.29 4.47
N LYS A 690 0.39 -39.59 5.74
CA LYS A 690 -0.53 -39.40 6.87
C LYS A 690 0.04 -38.35 7.81
N SER A 691 -0.83 -37.62 8.47
CA SER A 691 -0.39 -36.69 9.53
C SER A 691 0.24 -37.47 10.70
N HIS A 692 1.35 -36.93 11.17
CA HIS A 692 2.04 -37.43 12.38
C HIS A 692 1.76 -36.53 13.60
N LEU A 693 0.95 -35.47 13.42
CA LEU A 693 0.61 -34.56 14.51
C LEU A 693 -0.39 -35.22 15.47
N GLU A 694 -0.08 -35.18 16.75
CA GLU A 694 -0.96 -35.73 17.79
C GLU A 694 -2.33 -35.05 17.84
N CYS A 695 -2.40 -33.75 17.45
CA CYS A 695 -3.62 -32.96 17.45
C CYS A 695 -4.53 -33.28 16.24
N ASN A 696 -4.03 -33.98 15.22
CA ASN A 696 -4.79 -34.27 14.02
C ASN A 696 -6.01 -35.15 14.31
N GLY A 697 -7.21 -34.70 13.92
CA GLY A 697 -8.49 -35.36 14.16
C GLY A 697 -9.03 -35.19 15.59
N LYS A 698 -8.35 -34.48 16.47
CA LYS A 698 -8.80 -34.21 17.84
C LYS A 698 -9.60 -32.92 17.94
N GLN A 699 -10.37 -32.81 19.02
CA GLN A 699 -11.20 -31.67 19.33
C GLN A 699 -10.63 -30.89 20.53
N TYR A 700 -10.64 -29.55 20.43
CA TYR A 700 -10.16 -28.66 21.47
C TYR A 700 -11.08 -27.43 21.55
N SER A 701 -11.31 -26.91 22.76
CA SER A 701 -11.96 -25.61 22.91
C SER A 701 -11.06 -24.48 22.39
N GLY A 702 -11.66 -23.39 21.89
CA GLY A 702 -10.90 -22.21 21.51
C GLY A 702 -10.07 -21.67 22.68
N ASP A 703 -10.58 -21.76 23.92
CA ASP A 703 -9.84 -21.38 25.12
C ASP A 703 -8.55 -22.18 25.30
N TYR A 704 -8.60 -23.50 25.12
CA TYR A 704 -7.41 -24.36 25.14
C TYR A 704 -6.41 -23.97 24.03
N LEU A 705 -6.90 -23.80 22.79
CA LEU A 705 -6.08 -23.45 21.66
C LEU A 705 -5.38 -22.09 21.83
N MET A 706 -6.03 -21.13 22.48
CA MET A 706 -5.46 -19.80 22.72
C MET A 706 -4.53 -19.74 23.93
N LYS A 707 -4.75 -20.54 24.98
CA LYS A 707 -3.96 -20.49 26.22
C LYS A 707 -2.83 -21.50 26.26
N ILE A 708 -3.07 -22.71 25.78
CA ILE A 708 -2.10 -23.81 25.76
C ILE A 708 -1.45 -23.95 24.38
N GLY A 709 -2.26 -23.90 23.30
CA GLY A 709 -1.78 -24.03 21.94
C GLY A 709 -1.59 -25.47 21.49
N LEU A 710 -0.95 -25.63 20.32
CA LEU A 710 -0.68 -26.90 19.66
C LEU A 710 0.81 -27.08 19.39
N ASN A 711 1.35 -28.27 19.65
CA ASN A 711 2.68 -28.65 19.22
C ASN A 711 2.63 -29.07 17.74
N VAL A 712 2.93 -28.14 16.85
CA VAL A 712 2.89 -28.31 15.39
C VAL A 712 4.21 -28.01 14.69
N LEU A 713 5.16 -27.43 15.40
CA LEU A 713 6.52 -27.21 14.92
C LEU A 713 7.34 -28.49 15.10
N THR A 714 8.17 -28.79 14.14
CA THR A 714 9.03 -29.98 14.11
C THR A 714 10.49 -29.57 14.09
N ALA A 715 11.41 -30.48 14.35
CA ALA A 715 12.84 -30.20 14.28
C ALA A 715 13.42 -30.34 12.86
N ASN A 716 12.60 -30.38 11.82
CA ASN A 716 13.02 -30.60 10.44
C ASN A 716 13.02 -29.28 9.66
N GLU A 717 14.19 -28.80 9.30
CA GLU A 717 14.36 -27.61 8.45
C GLU A 717 13.55 -27.72 7.15
N GLY A 718 12.92 -26.61 6.75
CA GLY A 718 12.11 -26.52 5.52
C GLY A 718 10.84 -27.36 5.56
N SER A 719 10.32 -27.68 6.75
CA SER A 719 9.01 -28.30 6.88
C SER A 719 7.91 -27.30 7.13
N SER A 720 6.71 -27.61 6.63
CA SER A 720 5.51 -26.79 6.78
C SER A 720 4.31 -27.63 7.20
N ARG A 721 3.40 -27.01 7.92
CA ARG A 721 2.11 -27.57 8.35
C ARG A 721 1.00 -26.57 8.04
N VAL A 722 -0.07 -27.07 7.45
CA VAL A 722 -1.30 -26.31 7.26
C VAL A 722 -2.42 -27.04 7.98
N LEU A 723 -3.01 -26.39 8.96
CA LEU A 723 -4.08 -26.97 9.78
C LEU A 723 -5.37 -26.18 9.58
N VAL A 724 -6.47 -26.90 9.44
CA VAL A 724 -7.82 -26.36 9.40
C VAL A 724 -8.49 -26.66 10.72
N LEU A 725 -9.17 -25.68 11.29
CA LEU A 725 -9.92 -25.74 12.52
C LEU A 725 -11.39 -25.41 12.21
N GLU A 726 -12.31 -26.34 12.49
CA GLU A 726 -13.75 -26.21 12.18
C GLU A 726 -14.65 -26.63 13.33
#